data_1c5fe46ecb69cf1c532b17dfef568496
#
_entry.id   1c5fe46ecb69cf1c532b17dfef568496
#
_cell.length_a   1.000
_cell.length_b   1.000
_cell.length_c   1.000
_cell.angle_alpha   90.00
_cell.angle_beta   90.00
_cell.angle_gamma   90.00
#
_symmetry.space_group_name_H-M   'P 1'
#
loop_
_entity.id
_entity.type
_entity.pdbx_description
1 polymer ?
#
loop_
_entity_poly.entity_id
_entity_poly.type
_entity_poly.pdbx_seq_one_letter_code
_entity_poly.pdbx_strand_id
1 'polypeptide(L)'
;MAGWLYRIGRAAAAHRLVFIGIWLLLVAVAVVSVRALGAETNNTLTLPGTDSQAAFDLLAAKFPPQQNGANPFVLQVDRGTLSDPNYKPAVDATYRAFKASRYVYSVQNPVGKSAETAGIISDDGKIGLMPVLLNVGGGFITEELAQKILDVTQPARAAGIHVAVGGQVGSVLSAPDTKESEVLGNVSAMVILALVFGSLVAMGLPIVNAAIGLAITTSVIGMLGHIWAVPTVASTLAVMIGLGVGIDYALFLMTKHLEQLGEGIELRESIARAVASSGSAVVFAGGTVVIALLSLVVAGIPLVSTLGFASAIAVFMAVCTSITLLPAILSLVGHGVQRVRVPGFLRMRPRPQGQRRWDAWARWVAGHPWIAVGVALVILVPLIVPLFSLELGQPDVGVTPESTTERQAYDMITEGFGVGYNGPLLLAMSLDPVAEPSDAYTKKYDRATRLQKELKRENKQLNAEKRQLEREQAQLEAQERELRRQAAALQAQGAQLENESAALEARAEAVAREIVPLAVRLRIIDARERVIRDRIDQATDPNTIRHLQRRLARLQAREGGLRDRLNALRAQARTIAGQARSLQAQKAGLERQAAAVDAEKAQLEREGADLQAQGDELQAQADKAKRQKQTALKLQKELTRMLTEAGGNPLGTDPRIVAMQDAVTATPGVVALSPPQVNEGG
;
A
#
# COMPACT_ATOMS: atom_id res chain seq x y z
N MET A 1 21.84 45.69 -8.32
CA MET A 1 20.69 44.85 -8.71
C MET A 1 19.66 45.64 -9.49
N ALA A 2 19.09 46.74 -9.00
CA ALA A 2 18.06 47.55 -9.70
C ALA A 2 18.48 48.02 -11.09
N GLY A 3 19.72 48.48 -11.32
CA GLY A 3 20.20 48.91 -12.64
C GLY A 3 20.30 47.78 -13.68
N TRP A 4 20.54 46.53 -13.25
CA TRP A 4 20.53 45.36 -14.13
C TRP A 4 19.09 44.97 -14.48
N LEU A 5 18.21 44.96 -13.49
CA LEU A 5 16.78 44.69 -13.70
C LEU A 5 16.11 45.76 -14.58
N TYR A 6 16.51 47.03 -14.44
CA TYR A 6 16.08 48.09 -15.35
C TYR A 6 16.43 47.77 -16.81
N ARG A 7 17.67 47.31 -17.07
CA ARG A 7 18.11 46.91 -18.42
C ARG A 7 17.31 45.75 -18.97
N ILE A 8 17.03 44.73 -18.15
CA ILE A 8 16.19 43.59 -18.54
C ILE A 8 14.78 44.07 -18.89
N GLY A 9 14.13 44.85 -18.00
CA GLY A 9 12.78 45.36 -18.27
C GLY A 9 12.72 46.18 -19.55
N ARG A 10 13.72 47.04 -19.79
CA ARG A 10 13.83 47.85 -21.02
C ARG A 10 14.05 46.98 -22.26
N ALA A 11 14.93 45.97 -22.19
CA ALA A 11 15.16 45.01 -23.26
C ALA A 11 13.92 44.18 -23.59
N ALA A 12 13.22 43.66 -22.57
CA ALA A 12 11.99 42.89 -22.73
C ALA A 12 10.87 43.75 -23.37
N ALA A 13 10.76 45.02 -22.96
CA ALA A 13 9.81 45.96 -23.55
C ALA A 13 10.18 46.37 -24.99
N ALA A 14 11.47 46.48 -25.31
CA ALA A 14 11.94 46.84 -26.66
C ALA A 14 11.81 45.67 -27.63
N HIS A 15 12.23 44.46 -27.23
CA HIS A 15 12.26 43.24 -28.05
C HIS A 15 11.14 42.26 -27.65
N ARG A 16 9.92 42.76 -27.42
CA ARG A 16 8.78 42.00 -26.86
C ARG A 16 8.53 40.67 -27.57
N LEU A 17 8.56 40.62 -28.90
CA LEU A 17 8.30 39.42 -29.67
C LEU A 17 9.38 38.35 -29.48
N VAL A 18 10.64 38.78 -29.31
CA VAL A 18 11.76 37.86 -29.07
C VAL A 18 11.60 37.19 -27.69
N PHE A 19 11.31 37.97 -26.63
CA PHE A 19 11.11 37.42 -25.31
C PHE A 19 9.90 36.49 -25.23
N ILE A 20 8.76 36.86 -25.82
CA ILE A 20 7.58 36.02 -25.91
C ILE A 20 7.88 34.75 -26.72
N GLY A 21 8.58 34.89 -27.85
CA GLY A 21 8.97 33.76 -28.70
C GLY A 21 9.88 32.76 -27.97
N ILE A 22 10.86 33.24 -27.18
CA ILE A 22 11.72 32.39 -26.33
C ILE A 22 10.87 31.61 -25.33
N TRP A 23 9.96 32.25 -24.61
CA TRP A 23 9.11 31.58 -23.64
C TRP A 23 8.16 30.55 -24.26
N LEU A 24 7.55 30.90 -25.43
CA LEU A 24 6.72 29.96 -26.18
C LEU A 24 7.52 28.75 -26.69
N LEU A 25 8.76 29.01 -27.16
CA LEU A 25 9.67 27.94 -27.54
C LEU A 25 10.02 27.04 -26.36
N LEU A 26 10.32 27.63 -25.21
CA LEU A 26 10.59 26.84 -23.99
C LEU A 26 9.39 25.97 -23.58
N VAL A 27 8.17 26.52 -23.64
CA VAL A 27 6.94 25.73 -23.39
C VAL A 27 6.81 24.62 -24.42
N ALA A 28 7.00 24.92 -25.71
CA ALA A 28 6.89 23.91 -26.77
C ALA A 28 7.91 22.79 -26.59
N VAL A 29 9.17 23.12 -26.32
CA VAL A 29 10.23 22.14 -26.03
C VAL A 29 9.86 21.31 -24.80
N ALA A 30 9.45 21.93 -23.71
CA ALA A 30 9.09 21.25 -22.47
C ALA A 30 7.91 20.27 -22.67
N VAL A 31 6.84 20.71 -23.36
CA VAL A 31 5.68 19.86 -23.65
C VAL A 31 6.02 18.72 -24.62
N VAL A 32 6.81 18.99 -25.65
CA VAL A 32 7.25 17.95 -26.59
C VAL A 32 8.13 16.92 -25.89
N SER A 33 9.04 17.37 -25.03
CA SER A 33 9.91 16.46 -24.26
C SER A 33 9.09 15.53 -23.37
N VAL A 34 8.11 16.06 -22.65
CA VAL A 34 7.22 15.24 -21.80
C VAL A 34 6.36 14.28 -22.64
N ARG A 35 5.89 14.70 -23.82
CA ARG A 35 5.14 13.80 -24.71
C ARG A 35 6.00 12.70 -25.32
N ALA A 36 7.27 12.97 -25.58
CA ALA A 36 8.20 12.02 -26.16
C ALA A 36 8.75 11.02 -25.15
N LEU A 37 9.08 11.49 -23.93
CA LEU A 37 9.72 10.70 -22.88
C LEU A 37 8.72 10.14 -21.86
N GLY A 38 7.53 10.72 -21.78
CA GLY A 38 6.58 10.50 -20.70
C GLY A 38 6.87 11.37 -19.46
N ALA A 39 5.93 11.43 -18.55
CA ALA A 39 6.16 11.96 -17.21
C ALA A 39 6.11 10.78 -16.23
N GLU A 40 7.16 10.60 -15.46
CA GLU A 40 7.19 9.57 -14.44
C GLU A 40 6.98 10.19 -13.06
N THR A 41 6.10 9.56 -12.30
CA THR A 41 5.92 9.85 -10.87
C THR A 41 6.07 8.56 -10.09
N ASN A 42 6.79 8.61 -8.99
CA ASN A 42 7.01 7.48 -8.13
C ASN A 42 6.68 7.86 -6.68
N ASN A 43 5.60 7.29 -6.16
CA ASN A 43 5.15 7.51 -4.79
C ASN A 43 5.81 6.56 -3.79
N THR A 44 6.86 5.85 -4.17
CA THR A 44 7.61 4.99 -3.26
C THR A 44 8.34 5.86 -2.24
N LEU A 45 7.99 5.66 -0.98
CA LEU A 45 8.60 6.38 0.13
C LEU A 45 9.83 5.61 0.60
N THR A 46 10.99 6.22 0.47
CA THR A 46 12.25 5.69 0.98
C THR A 46 12.72 6.51 2.18
N LEU A 47 13.26 5.83 3.19
CA LEU A 47 13.84 6.43 4.39
C LEU A 47 15.26 5.90 4.59
N PRO A 48 16.24 6.38 3.83
CA PRO A 48 17.60 5.89 3.88
C PRO A 48 18.20 5.95 5.30
N GLY A 49 18.90 4.87 5.69
CA GLY A 49 19.54 4.79 7.01
C GLY A 49 18.62 4.41 8.17
N THR A 50 17.39 3.99 7.89
CA THR A 50 16.45 3.50 8.90
C THR A 50 16.30 1.98 8.84
N ASP A 51 16.03 1.35 9.99
CA ASP A 51 15.74 -0.10 10.07
C ASP A 51 14.54 -0.48 9.19
N SER A 52 13.56 0.42 9.08
CA SER A 52 12.40 0.21 8.20
C SER A 52 12.80 0.13 6.72
N GLN A 53 13.76 0.95 6.27
CA GLN A 53 14.27 0.87 4.90
C GLN A 53 15.09 -0.39 4.70
N ALA A 54 15.98 -0.74 5.64
CA ALA A 54 16.74 -1.98 5.60
C ALA A 54 15.81 -3.21 5.52
N ALA A 55 14.73 -3.19 6.29
CA ALA A 55 13.72 -4.23 6.25
C ALA A 55 12.97 -4.27 4.91
N PHE A 56 12.66 -3.11 4.30
CA PHE A 56 12.06 -3.06 2.96
C PHE A 56 13.01 -3.57 1.88
N ASP A 57 14.28 -3.17 1.94
CA ASP A 57 15.29 -3.58 0.97
C ASP A 57 15.53 -5.09 1.05
N LEU A 58 15.55 -5.65 2.28
CA LEU A 58 15.62 -7.09 2.50
C LEU A 58 14.41 -7.81 1.88
N LEU A 59 13.20 -7.24 2.06
CA LEU A 59 11.99 -7.76 1.48
C LEU A 59 12.03 -7.75 -0.05
N ALA A 60 12.41 -6.61 -0.63
CA ALA A 60 12.52 -6.45 -2.08
C ALA A 60 13.52 -7.43 -2.70
N ALA A 61 14.64 -7.68 -2.02
CA ALA A 61 15.68 -8.58 -2.49
C ALA A 61 15.32 -10.06 -2.36
N LYS A 62 14.57 -10.44 -1.30
CA LYS A 62 14.36 -11.84 -0.93
C LYS A 62 12.93 -12.36 -1.16
N PHE A 63 11.96 -11.47 -1.34
CA PHE A 63 10.54 -11.78 -1.44
C PHE A 63 9.79 -10.97 -2.53
N PRO A 64 10.34 -10.81 -3.74
CA PRO A 64 9.60 -10.22 -4.85
C PRO A 64 8.51 -11.22 -5.34
N PRO A 65 7.35 -10.83 -5.79
CA PRO A 65 6.72 -9.50 -5.93
C PRO A 65 5.90 -9.07 -4.70
N GLN A 66 6.05 -9.70 -3.58
CA GLN A 66 5.25 -9.51 -2.38
C GLN A 66 5.50 -8.14 -1.72
N GLN A 67 6.60 -7.48 -2.10
CA GLN A 67 6.88 -6.08 -1.76
C GLN A 67 5.77 -5.09 -2.18
N ASN A 68 4.92 -5.48 -3.15
CA ASN A 68 3.88 -4.60 -3.68
C ASN A 68 2.69 -4.39 -2.71
N GLY A 69 2.63 -5.15 -1.61
CA GLY A 69 1.54 -5.08 -0.64
C GLY A 69 0.23 -5.66 -1.17
N ALA A 70 -0.68 -6.00 -0.26
CA ALA A 70 -2.02 -6.44 -0.62
C ALA A 70 -3.00 -5.27 -0.58
N ASN A 71 -3.94 -5.27 -1.54
CA ASN A 71 -5.05 -4.34 -1.58
C ASN A 71 -6.29 -5.13 -1.15
N PRO A 72 -6.88 -4.87 0.04
CA PRO A 72 -8.09 -5.54 0.48
C PRO A 72 -9.29 -5.01 -0.29
N PHE A 73 -9.94 -5.85 -1.08
CA PHE A 73 -11.27 -5.63 -1.59
C PHE A 73 -12.26 -6.23 -0.60
N VAL A 74 -13.09 -5.38 -0.02
CA VAL A 74 -14.06 -5.76 0.98
C VAL A 74 -15.43 -5.86 0.32
N LEU A 75 -16.11 -6.98 0.54
CA LEU A 75 -17.43 -7.24 0.03
C LEU A 75 -18.40 -7.34 1.21
N GLN A 76 -19.50 -6.60 1.17
CA GLN A 76 -20.51 -6.60 2.21
C GLN A 76 -21.91 -6.75 1.61
N VAL A 77 -22.77 -7.51 2.29
CA VAL A 77 -24.17 -7.68 1.95
C VAL A 77 -25.06 -7.22 3.10
N ASP A 78 -26.15 -6.51 2.80
CA ASP A 78 -27.08 -6.02 3.81
C ASP A 78 -27.93 -7.14 4.40
N ARG A 79 -28.27 -8.17 3.61
CA ARG A 79 -29.15 -9.26 3.99
C ARG A 79 -28.57 -10.61 3.58
N GLY A 80 -28.67 -11.61 4.47
CA GLY A 80 -28.12 -12.93 4.24
C GLY A 80 -26.60 -12.98 4.40
N THR A 81 -25.95 -13.87 3.69
CA THR A 81 -24.49 -14.10 3.72
C THR A 81 -23.92 -14.08 2.31
N LEU A 82 -22.63 -13.81 2.18
CA LEU A 82 -21.91 -13.87 0.90
C LEU A 82 -21.92 -15.27 0.26
N SER A 83 -22.16 -16.30 1.09
CA SER A 83 -22.26 -17.70 0.64
C SER A 83 -23.65 -18.08 0.11
N ASP A 84 -24.64 -17.19 0.23
CA ASP A 84 -26.00 -17.44 -0.26
C ASP A 84 -26.03 -17.63 -1.78
N PRO A 85 -26.97 -18.47 -2.30
CA PRO A 85 -27.08 -18.73 -3.73
C PRO A 85 -27.24 -17.48 -4.60
N ASN A 86 -27.77 -16.39 -4.04
CA ASN A 86 -27.96 -15.12 -4.74
C ASN A 86 -26.65 -14.33 -4.93
N TYR A 87 -25.70 -14.43 -4.00
CA TYR A 87 -24.48 -13.63 -3.99
C TYR A 87 -23.24 -14.44 -4.39
N LYS A 88 -23.15 -15.70 -3.96
CA LYS A 88 -22.01 -16.57 -4.21
C LYS A 88 -21.56 -16.61 -5.69
N PRO A 89 -22.45 -16.75 -6.70
CA PRO A 89 -22.04 -16.76 -8.10
C PRO A 89 -21.34 -15.46 -8.52
N ALA A 90 -21.78 -14.31 -7.99
CA ALA A 90 -21.19 -13.01 -8.29
C ALA A 90 -19.81 -12.83 -7.62
N VAL A 91 -19.66 -13.31 -6.37
CA VAL A 91 -18.37 -13.34 -5.69
C VAL A 91 -17.38 -14.24 -6.42
N ASP A 92 -17.80 -15.45 -6.81
CA ASP A 92 -17.00 -16.39 -7.59
C ASP A 92 -16.65 -15.84 -8.99
N ALA A 93 -17.54 -15.08 -9.61
CA ALA A 93 -17.28 -14.42 -10.90
C ALA A 93 -16.24 -13.30 -10.73
N THR A 94 -16.36 -12.49 -9.69
CA THR A 94 -15.40 -11.43 -9.35
C THR A 94 -14.01 -12.02 -9.04
N TYR A 95 -13.96 -13.09 -8.26
CA TYR A 95 -12.71 -13.82 -8.00
C TYR A 95 -12.05 -14.30 -9.30
N ARG A 96 -12.83 -14.92 -10.21
CA ARG A 96 -12.32 -15.40 -11.52
C ARG A 96 -11.85 -14.24 -12.39
N ALA A 97 -12.55 -13.11 -12.36
CA ALA A 97 -12.16 -11.91 -13.10
C ALA A 97 -10.83 -11.33 -12.59
N PHE A 98 -10.64 -11.26 -11.27
CA PHE A 98 -9.35 -10.88 -10.69
C PHE A 98 -8.24 -11.86 -11.08
N LYS A 99 -8.49 -13.16 -10.98
CA LYS A 99 -7.51 -14.19 -11.34
C LYS A 99 -7.10 -14.14 -12.82
N ALA A 100 -7.99 -13.71 -13.70
CA ALA A 100 -7.74 -13.55 -15.14
C ALA A 100 -7.07 -12.20 -15.47
N SER A 101 -7.05 -11.25 -14.55
CA SER A 101 -6.47 -9.93 -14.78
C SER A 101 -4.95 -9.99 -14.83
N ARG A 102 -4.34 -9.41 -15.87
CA ARG A 102 -2.88 -9.33 -16.03
C ARG A 102 -2.18 -8.51 -14.93
N TYR A 103 -2.93 -7.69 -14.22
CA TYR A 103 -2.38 -6.83 -13.14
C TYR A 103 -2.35 -7.53 -11.79
N VAL A 104 -3.01 -8.68 -11.66
CA VAL A 104 -3.15 -9.40 -10.40
C VAL A 104 -2.17 -10.57 -10.34
N TYR A 105 -1.36 -10.59 -9.30
CA TYR A 105 -0.46 -11.71 -9.00
C TYR A 105 -1.18 -12.82 -8.25
N SER A 106 -1.95 -12.47 -7.23
CA SER A 106 -2.74 -13.42 -6.47
C SER A 106 -3.98 -12.78 -5.86
N VAL A 107 -5.01 -13.59 -5.66
CA VAL A 107 -6.28 -13.22 -5.05
C VAL A 107 -6.86 -14.41 -4.29
N GLN A 108 -7.58 -14.17 -3.19
CA GLN A 108 -8.26 -15.20 -2.41
C GLN A 108 -9.78 -15.02 -2.48
N ASN A 109 -10.50 -16.15 -2.45
CA ASN A 109 -11.95 -16.14 -2.53
C ASN A 109 -12.59 -16.24 -1.14
N PRO A 110 -13.38 -15.25 -0.68
CA PRO A 110 -13.99 -15.25 0.65
C PRO A 110 -15.17 -16.23 0.83
N VAL A 111 -15.64 -16.87 -0.24
CA VAL A 111 -16.76 -17.85 -0.18
C VAL A 111 -16.32 -19.28 -0.50
N GLY A 112 -15.03 -19.56 -0.58
CA GLY A 112 -14.46 -20.89 -0.80
C GLY A 112 -14.50 -21.77 0.46
N LYS A 113 -14.31 -23.10 0.29
CA LYS A 113 -14.24 -24.05 1.42
C LYS A 113 -13.17 -23.74 2.47
N SER A 114 -12.21 -22.92 2.13
CA SER A 114 -11.12 -22.47 3.01
C SER A 114 -11.35 -21.08 3.60
N ALA A 115 -12.45 -20.42 3.29
CA ALA A 115 -12.68 -19.03 3.68
C ALA A 115 -12.84 -18.84 5.20
N GLU A 116 -13.61 -19.72 5.84
CA GLU A 116 -13.82 -19.70 7.31
C GLU A 116 -12.52 -19.98 8.06
N THR A 117 -11.77 -20.98 7.59
CA THR A 117 -10.46 -21.33 8.13
C THR A 117 -9.38 -20.31 7.77
N ALA A 118 -9.63 -19.47 6.79
CA ALA A 118 -8.74 -18.43 6.31
C ALA A 118 -8.94 -17.08 7.04
N GLY A 119 -9.99 -16.96 7.87
CA GLY A 119 -10.30 -15.69 8.53
C GLY A 119 -10.55 -14.52 7.59
N ILE A 120 -10.98 -14.80 6.33
CA ILE A 120 -11.30 -13.77 5.32
C ILE A 120 -12.79 -13.56 5.13
N ILE A 121 -13.59 -14.17 5.96
CA ILE A 121 -15.02 -13.95 6.06
C ILE A 121 -15.38 -13.68 7.52
N SER A 122 -16.26 -12.72 7.77
CA SER A 122 -16.74 -12.40 9.11
C SER A 122 -17.54 -13.56 9.72
N ASP A 123 -17.63 -13.60 11.04
CA ASP A 123 -18.35 -14.67 11.77
C ASP A 123 -19.83 -14.76 11.36
N ASP A 124 -20.45 -13.65 11.01
CA ASP A 124 -21.84 -13.58 10.53
C ASP A 124 -21.97 -13.87 9.02
N GLY A 125 -20.87 -14.04 8.30
CA GLY A 125 -20.83 -14.32 6.87
C GLY A 125 -21.22 -13.17 5.95
N LYS A 126 -21.43 -11.97 6.47
CA LYS A 126 -21.87 -10.81 5.69
C LYS A 126 -20.73 -10.06 5.02
N ILE A 127 -19.56 -10.02 5.66
CA ILE A 127 -18.40 -9.30 5.20
C ILE A 127 -17.30 -10.28 4.80
N GLY A 128 -16.78 -10.13 3.59
CA GLY A 128 -15.70 -10.96 3.07
C GLY A 128 -14.55 -10.12 2.55
N LEU A 129 -13.33 -10.55 2.86
CA LEU A 129 -12.10 -9.95 2.37
C LEU A 129 -11.60 -10.72 1.15
N MET A 130 -11.31 -9.99 0.09
CA MET A 130 -10.63 -10.48 -1.11
C MET A 130 -9.28 -9.75 -1.24
N PRO A 131 -8.25 -10.23 -0.55
CA PRO A 131 -6.93 -9.61 -0.62
C PRO A 131 -6.34 -9.81 -2.03
N VAL A 132 -6.11 -8.72 -2.74
CA VAL A 132 -5.56 -8.71 -4.09
C VAL A 132 -4.13 -8.21 -4.05
N LEU A 133 -3.19 -9.06 -4.47
CA LEU A 133 -1.79 -8.70 -4.66
C LEU A 133 -1.56 -8.38 -6.14
N LEU A 134 -0.99 -7.22 -6.40
CA LEU A 134 -0.77 -6.73 -7.76
C LEU A 134 0.65 -7.05 -8.26
N ASN A 135 0.78 -7.21 -9.58
CA ASN A 135 2.08 -7.30 -10.28
C ASN A 135 2.81 -5.95 -10.37
N VAL A 136 2.12 -4.86 -10.01
CA VAL A 136 2.61 -3.48 -10.12
C VAL A 136 2.87 -2.94 -8.72
N GLY A 137 4.03 -2.33 -8.53
CA GLY A 137 4.39 -1.67 -7.26
C GLY A 137 3.44 -0.52 -6.94
N GLY A 138 3.15 -0.34 -5.65
CA GLY A 138 2.18 0.67 -5.18
C GLY A 138 2.48 2.09 -5.67
N GLY A 139 3.76 2.46 -5.81
CA GLY A 139 4.19 3.76 -6.32
C GLY A 139 3.84 4.04 -7.79
N PHE A 140 3.50 3.01 -8.55
CA PHE A 140 3.15 3.09 -9.98
C PHE A 140 1.66 2.92 -10.26
N ILE A 141 0.83 2.82 -9.24
CA ILE A 141 -0.63 2.74 -9.40
C ILE A 141 -1.16 4.14 -9.71
N THR A 142 -1.55 4.34 -10.97
CA THR A 142 -2.23 5.56 -11.42
C THR A 142 -3.74 5.46 -11.14
N GLU A 143 -4.43 6.61 -11.13
CA GLU A 143 -5.89 6.67 -10.97
C GLU A 143 -6.61 5.82 -12.04
N GLU A 144 -6.16 5.89 -13.30
CA GLU A 144 -6.72 5.10 -14.40
C GLU A 144 -6.54 3.59 -14.17
N LEU A 145 -5.38 3.17 -13.67
CA LEU A 145 -5.12 1.77 -13.34
C LEU A 145 -5.96 1.32 -12.14
N ALA A 146 -6.03 2.13 -11.10
CA ALA A 146 -6.84 1.86 -9.92
C ALA A 146 -8.32 1.69 -10.28
N GLN A 147 -8.83 2.56 -11.17
CA GLN A 147 -10.20 2.46 -11.67
C GLN A 147 -10.42 1.18 -12.48
N LYS A 148 -9.50 0.81 -13.38
CA LYS A 148 -9.57 -0.47 -14.13
C LYS A 148 -9.58 -1.69 -13.20
N ILE A 149 -8.82 -1.63 -12.12
CA ILE A 149 -8.79 -2.72 -11.12
C ILE A 149 -10.10 -2.75 -10.33
N LEU A 150 -10.66 -1.60 -9.97
CA LEU A 150 -11.96 -1.51 -9.31
C LEU A 150 -13.08 -2.03 -10.22
N ASP A 151 -13.03 -1.77 -11.53
CA ASP A 151 -14.03 -2.22 -12.49
C ASP A 151 -14.10 -3.75 -12.62
N VAL A 152 -13.04 -4.48 -12.25
CA VAL A 152 -13.04 -5.94 -12.15
C VAL A 152 -14.11 -6.45 -11.15
N THR A 153 -14.51 -5.61 -10.19
CA THR A 153 -15.56 -5.94 -9.20
C THR A 153 -16.99 -5.78 -9.72
N GLN A 154 -17.16 -5.41 -10.99
CA GLN A 154 -18.49 -5.20 -11.60
C GLN A 154 -19.48 -6.35 -11.37
N PRO A 155 -19.09 -7.64 -11.44
CA PRO A 155 -20.04 -8.74 -11.16
C PRO A 155 -20.61 -8.70 -9.74
N ALA A 156 -19.79 -8.38 -8.73
CA ALA A 156 -20.24 -8.25 -7.34
C ALA A 156 -21.17 -7.04 -7.18
N ARG A 157 -20.76 -5.88 -7.70
CA ARG A 157 -21.58 -4.65 -7.64
C ARG A 157 -22.93 -4.79 -8.34
N ALA A 158 -22.95 -5.45 -9.51
CA ALA A 158 -24.19 -5.72 -10.25
C ALA A 158 -25.16 -6.62 -9.50
N ALA A 159 -24.66 -7.47 -8.59
CA ALA A 159 -25.47 -8.31 -7.71
C ALA A 159 -25.97 -7.61 -6.44
N GLY A 160 -25.69 -6.31 -6.28
CA GLY A 160 -26.05 -5.53 -5.09
C GLY A 160 -25.13 -5.74 -3.89
N ILE A 161 -23.93 -6.27 -4.10
CA ILE A 161 -22.91 -6.39 -3.07
C ILE A 161 -22.18 -5.04 -2.96
N HIS A 162 -22.10 -4.48 -1.77
CA HIS A 162 -21.25 -3.33 -1.50
C HIS A 162 -19.78 -3.73 -1.62
N VAL A 163 -19.03 -2.96 -2.41
CA VAL A 163 -17.59 -3.21 -2.62
C VAL A 163 -16.82 -1.97 -2.31
N ALA A 164 -15.92 -2.08 -1.34
CA ALA A 164 -14.96 -1.05 -1.01
C ALA A 164 -13.53 -1.59 -1.14
N VAL A 165 -12.58 -0.73 -1.42
CA VAL A 165 -11.18 -1.12 -1.60
C VAL A 165 -10.26 -0.27 -0.73
N GLY A 166 -9.41 -0.95 0.03
CA GLY A 166 -8.34 -0.36 0.82
C GLY A 166 -6.97 -0.52 0.15
N GLY A 167 -5.93 -0.26 0.92
CA GLY A 167 -4.54 -0.33 0.43
C GLY A 167 -4.21 0.75 -0.58
N GLN A 168 -3.22 0.52 -1.43
CA GLN A 168 -2.76 1.51 -2.42
C GLN A 168 -3.81 1.86 -3.46
N VAL A 169 -4.60 0.88 -3.92
CA VAL A 169 -5.69 1.12 -4.86
C VAL A 169 -6.75 2.01 -4.22
N GLY A 170 -7.14 1.70 -2.98
CA GLY A 170 -8.07 2.52 -2.21
C GLY A 170 -7.57 3.94 -1.99
N SER A 171 -6.30 4.09 -1.61
CA SER A 171 -5.67 5.39 -1.38
C SER A 171 -5.64 6.26 -2.64
N VAL A 172 -5.32 5.67 -3.80
CA VAL A 172 -5.30 6.41 -5.07
C VAL A 172 -6.71 6.84 -5.48
N LEU A 173 -7.72 5.98 -5.30
CA LEU A 173 -9.12 6.29 -5.62
C LEU A 173 -9.75 7.28 -4.61
N SER A 174 -9.23 7.33 -3.39
CA SER A 174 -9.70 8.22 -2.32
C SER A 174 -8.92 9.54 -2.27
N ALA A 175 -7.91 9.69 -3.13
CA ALA A 175 -7.15 10.94 -3.20
C ALA A 175 -8.10 12.11 -3.49
N PRO A 176 -8.00 13.22 -2.74
CA PRO A 176 -8.84 14.37 -2.98
C PRO A 176 -8.69 14.87 -4.41
N ASP A 177 -9.79 15.08 -5.12
CA ASP A 177 -9.74 15.74 -6.43
C ASP A 177 -9.38 17.21 -6.22
N THR A 178 -8.10 17.52 -6.41
CA THR A 178 -7.58 18.89 -6.28
C THR A 178 -8.06 19.80 -7.41
N LYS A 179 -8.58 19.25 -8.51
CA LYS A 179 -9.01 20.01 -9.69
C LYS A 179 -10.15 21.00 -9.36
N GLU A 180 -11.13 20.56 -8.57
CA GLU A 180 -12.23 21.45 -8.14
C GLU A 180 -11.70 22.61 -7.28
N SER A 181 -10.82 22.32 -6.33
CA SER A 181 -10.18 23.33 -5.47
C SER A 181 -9.29 24.29 -6.27
N GLU A 182 -8.55 23.76 -7.25
CA GLU A 182 -7.73 24.58 -8.16
C GLU A 182 -8.60 25.50 -9.02
N VAL A 183 -9.70 25.00 -9.57
CA VAL A 183 -10.65 25.83 -10.34
C VAL A 183 -11.26 26.90 -9.47
N LEU A 184 -11.73 26.56 -8.26
CA LEU A 184 -12.30 27.52 -7.30
C LEU A 184 -11.26 28.58 -6.91
N GLY A 185 -10.01 28.17 -6.64
CA GLY A 185 -8.90 29.07 -6.35
C GLY A 185 -8.61 30.02 -7.50
N ASN A 186 -8.54 29.51 -8.73
CA ASN A 186 -8.33 30.31 -9.93
C ASN A 186 -9.47 31.30 -10.19
N VAL A 187 -10.72 30.85 -10.06
CA VAL A 187 -11.90 31.73 -10.22
C VAL A 187 -11.90 32.82 -9.14
N SER A 188 -11.60 32.48 -7.89
CA SER A 188 -11.49 33.44 -6.80
C SER A 188 -10.38 34.48 -7.07
N ALA A 189 -9.22 34.02 -7.53
CA ALA A 189 -8.11 34.90 -7.94
C ALA A 189 -8.53 35.81 -9.09
N MET A 190 -9.23 35.29 -10.10
CA MET A 190 -9.79 36.10 -11.20
C MET A 190 -10.73 37.18 -10.68
N VAL A 191 -11.66 36.85 -9.82
CA VAL A 191 -12.60 37.80 -9.24
C VAL A 191 -11.86 38.90 -8.47
N ILE A 192 -10.92 38.52 -7.61
CA ILE A 192 -10.12 39.50 -6.83
C ILE A 192 -9.31 40.39 -7.76
N LEU A 193 -8.62 39.83 -8.74
CA LEU A 193 -7.84 40.60 -9.72
C LEU A 193 -8.71 41.52 -10.56
N ALA A 194 -9.91 41.07 -10.96
CA ALA A 194 -10.89 41.89 -11.66
C ALA A 194 -11.34 43.11 -10.82
N LEU A 195 -11.60 42.87 -9.53
CA LEU A 195 -11.98 43.94 -8.57
C LEU A 195 -10.83 44.93 -8.36
N VAL A 196 -9.60 44.43 -8.18
CA VAL A 196 -8.42 45.29 -7.93
C VAL A 196 -8.07 46.14 -9.16
N PHE A 197 -7.97 45.51 -10.33
CA PHE A 197 -7.55 46.21 -11.53
C PHE A 197 -8.67 46.91 -12.29
N GLY A 198 -9.90 46.44 -12.12
CA GLY A 198 -11.05 46.99 -12.83
C GLY A 198 -11.01 46.82 -14.35
N SER A 199 -10.18 45.89 -14.84
CA SER A 199 -9.99 45.55 -16.26
C SER A 199 -9.81 44.05 -16.44
N LEU A 200 -10.55 43.44 -17.38
CA LEU A 200 -10.43 42.02 -17.70
C LEU A 200 -9.05 41.68 -18.32
N VAL A 201 -8.48 42.57 -19.09
CA VAL A 201 -7.13 42.36 -19.65
C VAL A 201 -6.09 42.38 -18.54
N ALA A 202 -6.16 43.37 -17.63
CA ALA A 202 -5.25 43.44 -16.51
C ALA A 202 -5.37 42.25 -15.55
N MET A 203 -6.58 41.71 -15.38
CA MET A 203 -6.83 40.46 -14.63
C MET A 203 -6.16 39.25 -15.27
N GLY A 204 -6.26 39.12 -16.59
CA GLY A 204 -5.76 37.93 -17.31
C GLY A 204 -4.25 37.85 -17.40
N LEU A 205 -3.53 38.97 -17.39
CA LEU A 205 -2.07 38.99 -17.59
C LEU A 205 -1.28 38.23 -16.50
N PRO A 206 -1.53 38.42 -15.20
CA PRO A 206 -0.88 37.62 -14.14
C PRO A 206 -1.13 36.12 -14.30
N ILE A 207 -2.36 35.75 -14.66
CA ILE A 207 -2.76 34.34 -14.80
C ILE A 207 -2.05 33.69 -16.00
N VAL A 208 -2.03 34.37 -17.15
CA VAL A 208 -1.30 33.88 -18.33
C VAL A 208 0.20 33.76 -18.03
N ASN A 209 0.78 34.74 -17.34
CA ASN A 209 2.17 34.70 -16.92
C ASN A 209 2.47 33.48 -16.02
N ALA A 210 1.63 33.26 -15.00
CA ALA A 210 1.77 32.14 -14.09
C ALA A 210 1.56 30.80 -14.83
N ALA A 211 0.57 30.68 -15.71
CA ALA A 211 0.28 29.48 -16.48
C ALA A 211 1.46 29.06 -17.39
N ILE A 212 2.12 30.00 -18.03
CA ILE A 212 3.31 29.74 -18.86
C ILE A 212 4.47 29.22 -18.00
N GLY A 213 4.73 29.86 -16.86
CA GLY A 213 5.74 29.41 -15.91
C GLY A 213 5.44 28.02 -15.38
N LEU A 214 4.18 27.75 -15.06
CA LEU A 214 3.71 26.49 -14.53
C LEU A 214 3.79 25.35 -15.55
N ALA A 215 3.45 25.61 -16.82
CA ALA A 215 3.58 24.61 -17.87
C ALA A 215 5.03 24.11 -18.05
N ILE A 216 6.00 24.99 -17.93
CA ILE A 216 7.43 24.60 -17.94
C ILE A 216 7.78 23.87 -16.64
N THR A 217 7.35 24.37 -15.50
CA THR A 217 7.63 23.77 -14.19
C THR A 217 7.15 22.33 -14.11
N THR A 218 5.89 22.08 -14.46
CA THR A 218 5.30 20.72 -14.41
C THR A 218 5.98 19.78 -15.40
N SER A 219 6.37 20.28 -16.58
CA SER A 219 7.13 19.50 -17.55
C SER A 219 8.52 19.12 -17.03
N VAL A 220 9.24 20.09 -16.43
CA VAL A 220 10.56 19.82 -15.84
C VAL A 220 10.47 18.82 -14.68
N ILE A 221 9.48 18.97 -13.82
CA ILE A 221 9.24 18.03 -12.72
C ILE A 221 8.94 16.63 -13.26
N GLY A 222 8.07 16.50 -14.27
CA GLY A 222 7.77 15.22 -14.90
C GLY A 222 9.01 14.56 -15.54
N MET A 223 9.90 15.33 -16.12
CA MET A 223 11.18 14.82 -16.67
C MET A 223 12.16 14.42 -15.55
N LEU A 224 12.20 15.15 -14.45
CA LEU A 224 13.02 14.79 -13.28
C LEU A 224 12.58 13.46 -12.65
N GLY A 225 11.33 13.05 -12.85
CA GLY A 225 10.81 11.75 -12.43
C GLY A 225 11.57 10.54 -12.98
N HIS A 226 12.24 10.67 -14.14
CA HIS A 226 13.09 9.62 -14.72
C HIS A 226 14.44 9.46 -13.99
N ILE A 227 14.87 10.47 -13.23
CA ILE A 227 16.17 10.49 -12.55
C ILE A 227 15.98 10.30 -11.04
N TRP A 228 14.91 10.85 -10.49
CA TRP A 228 14.58 10.83 -9.07
C TRP A 228 13.16 10.33 -8.84
N ALA A 229 12.92 9.68 -7.72
CA ALA A 229 11.56 9.32 -7.29
C ALA A 229 10.78 10.60 -6.93
N VAL A 230 10.06 11.17 -7.90
CA VAL A 230 9.22 12.36 -7.70
C VAL A 230 7.79 11.92 -7.39
N PRO A 231 7.29 12.15 -6.16
CA PRO A 231 5.93 11.82 -5.80
C PRO A 231 4.92 12.77 -6.44
N THR A 232 3.71 12.29 -6.70
CA THR A 232 2.62 13.09 -7.28
C THR A 232 2.31 14.34 -6.45
N VAL A 233 2.42 14.24 -5.11
CA VAL A 233 2.23 15.35 -4.17
C VAL A 233 3.24 16.49 -4.43
N ALA A 234 4.46 16.18 -4.89
CA ALA A 234 5.45 17.21 -5.20
C ALA A 234 5.02 18.09 -6.39
N SER A 235 4.45 17.47 -7.43
CA SER A 235 3.89 18.20 -8.57
C SER A 235 2.70 19.07 -8.15
N THR A 236 1.79 18.54 -7.36
CA THR A 236 0.62 19.30 -6.85
C THR A 236 1.06 20.50 -6.00
N LEU A 237 2.01 20.28 -5.09
CA LEU A 237 2.53 21.37 -4.25
C LEU A 237 3.23 22.46 -5.09
N ALA A 238 4.03 22.04 -6.09
CA ALA A 238 4.71 22.97 -7.00
C ALA A 238 3.70 23.79 -7.82
N VAL A 239 2.60 23.18 -8.26
CA VAL A 239 1.49 23.87 -8.95
C VAL A 239 0.86 24.91 -8.03
N MET A 240 0.49 24.53 -6.81
CA MET A 240 -0.15 25.43 -5.85
C MET A 240 0.74 26.63 -5.50
N ILE A 241 2.01 26.38 -5.16
CA ILE A 241 2.97 27.44 -4.81
C ILE A 241 3.29 28.28 -6.06
N GLY A 242 3.57 27.64 -7.19
CA GLY A 242 3.93 28.33 -8.43
C GLY A 242 2.84 29.23 -8.96
N LEU A 243 1.58 28.79 -8.87
CA LEU A 243 0.43 29.61 -9.28
C LEU A 243 0.28 30.83 -8.36
N GLY A 244 0.25 30.63 -7.04
CA GLY A 244 0.08 31.72 -6.07
C GLY A 244 1.20 32.76 -6.19
N VAL A 245 2.44 32.29 -6.10
CA VAL A 245 3.62 33.17 -6.19
C VAL A 245 3.72 33.84 -7.56
N GLY A 246 3.41 33.11 -8.66
CA GLY A 246 3.44 33.65 -10.01
C GLY A 246 2.44 34.78 -10.23
N ILE A 247 1.22 34.62 -9.70
CA ILE A 247 0.19 35.68 -9.75
C ILE A 247 0.61 36.87 -8.90
N ASP A 248 1.10 36.66 -7.66
CA ASP A 248 1.50 37.72 -6.75
C ASP A 248 2.65 38.56 -7.28
N TYR A 249 3.67 37.91 -7.83
CA TYR A 249 4.82 38.65 -8.41
C TYR A 249 4.42 39.42 -9.65
N ALA A 250 3.56 38.86 -10.49
CA ALA A 250 3.00 39.58 -11.62
C ALA A 250 2.14 40.75 -11.18
N LEU A 251 1.33 40.57 -10.12
CA LEU A 251 0.52 41.63 -9.50
C LEU A 251 1.37 42.83 -9.03
N PHE A 252 2.47 42.53 -8.29
CA PHE A 252 3.39 43.57 -7.81
C PHE A 252 3.94 44.43 -8.94
N LEU A 253 4.41 43.78 -9.97
CA LEU A 253 5.00 44.45 -11.12
C LEU A 253 3.97 45.26 -11.90
N MET A 254 2.80 44.67 -12.13
CA MET A 254 1.74 45.28 -12.88
C MET A 254 1.13 46.47 -12.15
N THR A 255 0.92 46.38 -10.82
CA THR A 255 0.42 47.49 -10.00
C THR A 255 1.33 48.70 -10.12
N LYS A 256 2.65 48.50 -10.00
CA LYS A 256 3.63 49.59 -10.11
C LYS A 256 3.70 50.20 -11.51
N HIS A 257 3.59 49.34 -12.54
CA HIS A 257 3.51 49.80 -13.91
C HIS A 257 2.25 50.69 -14.16
N LEU A 258 1.08 50.24 -13.69
CA LEU A 258 -0.17 50.98 -13.85
C LEU A 258 -0.17 52.30 -13.05
N GLU A 259 0.44 52.33 -11.86
CA GLU A 259 0.63 53.56 -11.08
C GLU A 259 1.44 54.60 -11.89
N GLN A 260 2.59 54.18 -12.43
CA GLN A 260 3.48 55.04 -13.20
C GLN A 260 2.85 55.49 -14.53
N LEU A 261 2.08 54.63 -15.19
CA LEU A 261 1.29 55.03 -16.36
C LEU A 261 0.26 56.10 -16.00
N GLY A 262 -0.36 56.01 -14.82
CA GLY A 262 -1.27 57.03 -14.29
C GLY A 262 -0.59 58.36 -14.01
N GLU A 263 0.71 58.35 -13.69
CA GLU A 263 1.57 59.53 -13.53
C GLU A 263 2.04 60.14 -14.88
N GLY A 264 1.68 59.52 -16.01
CA GLY A 264 2.02 60.02 -17.36
C GLY A 264 3.41 59.58 -17.84
N ILE A 265 4.07 58.59 -17.22
CA ILE A 265 5.36 58.04 -17.64
C ILE A 265 5.15 57.23 -18.92
N GLU A 266 6.08 57.38 -19.89
CA GLU A 266 6.06 56.62 -21.12
C GLU A 266 5.99 55.10 -20.87
N LEU A 267 5.23 54.39 -21.72
CA LEU A 267 4.97 52.93 -21.57
C LEU A 267 6.23 52.08 -21.35
N ARG A 268 7.24 52.28 -22.18
CA ARG A 268 8.49 51.46 -22.05
C ARG A 268 9.28 51.85 -20.80
N GLU A 269 9.30 53.10 -20.50
CA GLU A 269 9.99 53.60 -19.29
C GLU A 269 9.28 53.16 -18.02
N SER A 270 7.95 53.19 -17.95
CA SER A 270 7.19 52.68 -16.80
C SER A 270 7.40 51.18 -16.56
N ILE A 271 7.49 50.39 -17.66
CA ILE A 271 7.83 48.93 -17.57
C ILE A 271 9.23 48.77 -17.00
N ALA A 272 10.22 49.47 -17.53
CA ALA A 272 11.62 49.36 -17.08
C ALA A 272 11.77 49.75 -15.59
N ARG A 273 11.10 50.83 -15.15
CA ARG A 273 11.09 51.28 -13.75
C ARG A 273 10.34 50.31 -12.82
N ALA A 274 9.24 49.76 -13.27
CA ALA A 274 8.48 48.76 -12.50
C ALA A 274 9.34 47.49 -12.27
N VAL A 275 10.05 47.02 -13.30
CA VAL A 275 10.98 45.88 -13.16
C VAL A 275 12.18 46.25 -12.26
N ALA A 276 12.68 47.46 -12.32
CA ALA A 276 13.79 47.90 -11.46
C ALA A 276 13.39 47.97 -9.99
N SER A 277 12.20 48.51 -9.67
CA SER A 277 11.72 48.71 -8.29
C SER A 277 11.07 47.42 -7.74
N SER A 278 9.89 47.06 -8.24
CA SER A 278 9.14 45.89 -7.78
C SER A 278 9.83 44.57 -8.15
N GLY A 279 10.48 44.50 -9.32
CA GLY A 279 11.25 43.31 -9.72
C GLY A 279 12.42 43.03 -8.80
N SER A 280 13.06 44.07 -8.20
CA SER A 280 14.12 43.83 -7.20
C SER A 280 13.59 43.18 -5.92
N ALA A 281 12.40 43.56 -5.48
CA ALA A 281 11.72 42.94 -4.35
C ALA A 281 11.30 41.49 -4.69
N VAL A 282 10.79 41.27 -5.91
CA VAL A 282 10.42 39.93 -6.40
C VAL A 282 11.63 38.99 -6.46
N VAL A 283 12.76 39.43 -6.99
CA VAL A 283 13.98 38.60 -7.06
C VAL A 283 14.52 38.30 -5.68
N PHE A 284 14.52 39.28 -4.78
CA PHE A 284 14.97 39.06 -3.39
C PHE A 284 14.04 38.12 -2.66
N ALA A 285 12.73 38.38 -2.65
CA ALA A 285 11.75 37.55 -1.98
C ALA A 285 11.68 36.13 -2.59
N GLY A 286 11.65 36.02 -3.93
CA GLY A 286 11.69 34.73 -4.58
C GLY A 286 12.97 33.94 -4.34
N GLY A 287 14.11 34.64 -4.33
CA GLY A 287 15.40 34.03 -4.00
C GLY A 287 15.46 33.48 -2.57
N THR A 288 14.94 34.21 -1.60
CA THR A 288 14.86 33.72 -0.20
C THR A 288 13.92 32.50 -0.09
N VAL A 289 12.78 32.51 -0.79
CA VAL A 289 11.85 31.36 -0.81
C VAL A 289 12.51 30.14 -1.47
N VAL A 290 13.21 30.31 -2.61
CA VAL A 290 13.96 29.24 -3.26
C VAL A 290 14.99 28.65 -2.30
N ILE A 291 15.79 29.47 -1.62
CA ILE A 291 16.77 28.98 -0.64
C ILE A 291 16.09 28.24 0.52
N ALA A 292 14.99 28.78 1.04
CA ALA A 292 14.23 28.13 2.10
C ALA A 292 13.67 26.77 1.67
N LEU A 293 13.14 26.67 0.45
CA LEU A 293 12.63 25.40 -0.10
C LEU A 293 13.76 24.40 -0.36
N LEU A 294 14.91 24.85 -0.86
CA LEU A 294 16.08 23.99 -1.04
C LEU A 294 16.67 23.52 0.29
N SER A 295 16.51 24.27 1.36
CA SER A 295 17.00 23.85 2.69
C SER A 295 16.26 22.61 3.24
N LEU A 296 15.11 22.23 2.67
CA LEU A 296 14.41 20.98 3.01
C LEU A 296 15.26 19.72 2.73
N VAL A 297 16.28 19.83 1.90
CA VAL A 297 17.27 18.75 1.67
C VAL A 297 17.99 18.35 2.97
N VAL A 298 18.19 19.30 3.89
CA VAL A 298 18.86 19.06 5.17
C VAL A 298 18.09 18.07 6.06
N ALA A 299 16.79 17.92 5.82
CA ALA A 299 15.97 16.93 6.55
C ALA A 299 16.40 15.47 6.29
N GLY A 300 17.19 15.20 5.24
CA GLY A 300 17.68 13.85 4.91
C GLY A 300 16.59 12.89 4.45
N ILE A 301 15.37 13.37 4.22
CA ILE A 301 14.22 12.57 3.77
C ILE A 301 14.03 12.83 2.27
N PRO A 302 14.20 11.84 1.38
CA PRO A 302 14.10 12.02 -0.07
C PRO A 302 12.77 12.65 -0.51
N LEU A 303 11.65 12.24 0.09
CA LEU A 303 10.35 12.84 -0.16
C LEU A 303 10.33 14.35 0.11
N VAL A 304 10.81 14.77 1.28
CA VAL A 304 10.84 16.19 1.69
C VAL A 304 11.77 16.99 0.78
N SER A 305 12.90 16.40 0.43
CA SER A 305 13.86 17.00 -0.50
C SER A 305 13.24 17.22 -1.90
N THR A 306 12.54 16.24 -2.43
CA THR A 306 11.87 16.35 -3.74
C THR A 306 10.72 17.36 -3.74
N LEU A 307 9.96 17.47 -2.63
CA LEU A 307 8.96 18.53 -2.43
C LEU A 307 9.62 19.91 -2.48
N GLY A 308 10.76 20.05 -1.79
CA GLY A 308 11.56 21.28 -1.78
C GLY A 308 12.07 21.66 -3.16
N PHE A 309 12.67 20.73 -3.89
CA PHE A 309 13.16 20.96 -5.25
C PHE A 309 12.05 21.33 -6.23
N ALA A 310 10.96 20.58 -6.26
CA ALA A 310 9.83 20.84 -7.14
C ALA A 310 9.25 22.23 -6.91
N SER A 311 9.04 22.59 -5.65
CA SER A 311 8.53 23.92 -5.25
C SER A 311 9.52 25.03 -5.55
N ALA A 312 10.82 24.80 -5.34
CA ALA A 312 11.87 25.77 -5.65
C ALA A 312 11.92 26.08 -7.15
N ILE A 313 11.80 25.04 -8.01
CA ILE A 313 11.72 25.21 -9.46
C ILE A 313 10.51 26.06 -9.83
N ALA A 314 9.34 25.82 -9.20
CA ALA A 314 8.12 26.57 -9.46
C ALA A 314 8.30 28.06 -9.12
N VAL A 315 8.85 28.36 -7.94
CA VAL A 315 9.10 29.77 -7.54
C VAL A 315 10.16 30.42 -8.41
N PHE A 316 11.23 29.73 -8.75
CA PHE A 316 12.26 30.23 -9.66
C PHE A 316 11.68 30.59 -11.02
N MET A 317 10.86 29.72 -11.60
CA MET A 317 10.18 29.98 -12.88
C MET A 317 9.20 31.14 -12.77
N ALA A 318 8.47 31.26 -11.65
CA ALA A 318 7.57 32.39 -11.40
C ALA A 318 8.34 33.73 -11.36
N VAL A 319 9.50 33.77 -10.70
CA VAL A 319 10.38 34.95 -10.73
C VAL A 319 10.84 35.26 -12.16
N CYS A 320 11.35 34.27 -12.88
CA CYS A 320 11.87 34.47 -14.24
C CYS A 320 10.77 34.95 -15.20
N THR A 321 9.57 34.39 -15.16
CA THR A 321 8.45 34.82 -16.00
C THR A 321 8.02 36.24 -15.64
N SER A 322 7.96 36.57 -14.35
CA SER A 322 7.53 37.90 -13.89
C SER A 322 8.47 39.02 -14.31
N ILE A 323 9.81 38.78 -14.32
CA ILE A 323 10.79 39.82 -14.66
C ILE A 323 11.14 39.88 -16.15
N THR A 324 10.74 38.89 -16.96
CA THR A 324 11.09 38.83 -18.40
C THR A 324 9.86 38.73 -19.31
N LEU A 325 8.99 37.75 -19.09
CA LEU A 325 7.80 37.50 -19.92
C LEU A 325 6.74 38.59 -19.69
N LEU A 326 6.39 38.85 -18.44
CA LEU A 326 5.36 39.84 -18.11
C LEU A 326 5.67 41.24 -18.68
N PRO A 327 6.89 41.82 -18.54
CA PRO A 327 7.28 43.06 -19.17
C PRO A 327 7.11 43.06 -20.72
N ALA A 328 7.43 41.95 -21.37
CA ALA A 328 7.25 41.78 -22.80
C ALA A 328 5.75 41.77 -23.19
N ILE A 329 4.90 41.05 -22.43
CA ILE A 329 3.45 41.01 -22.65
C ILE A 329 2.83 42.41 -22.38
N LEU A 330 3.24 43.08 -21.28
CA LEU A 330 2.79 44.46 -20.99
C LEU A 330 3.13 45.42 -22.13
N SER A 331 4.33 45.31 -22.68
CA SER A 331 4.72 46.12 -23.87
C SER A 331 3.93 45.78 -25.12
N LEU A 332 3.51 44.50 -25.29
CA LEU A 332 2.69 44.05 -26.42
C LEU A 332 1.26 44.62 -26.34
N VAL A 333 0.65 44.50 -25.15
CA VAL A 333 -0.71 44.94 -24.87
C VAL A 333 -0.78 46.46 -24.78
N GLY A 334 0.27 47.13 -24.31
CA GLY A 334 0.37 48.58 -24.25
C GLY A 334 -0.77 49.19 -23.47
N HIS A 335 -1.33 50.28 -23.97
CA HIS A 335 -2.48 50.97 -23.33
C HIS A 335 -3.78 50.13 -23.36
N GLY A 336 -3.80 49.00 -24.06
CA GLY A 336 -4.91 48.05 -24.11
C GLY A 336 -5.22 47.39 -22.75
N VAL A 337 -4.26 47.40 -21.80
CA VAL A 337 -4.44 46.89 -20.43
C VAL A 337 -5.70 47.49 -19.74
N GLN A 338 -6.09 48.73 -20.10
CA GLN A 338 -7.26 49.41 -19.50
C GLN A 338 -8.51 49.39 -20.39
N ARG A 339 -8.47 48.73 -21.58
CA ARG A 339 -9.55 48.86 -22.60
C ARG A 339 -10.86 48.16 -22.21
N VAL A 340 -10.79 46.95 -21.68
CA VAL A 340 -11.99 46.17 -21.33
C VAL A 340 -12.27 46.36 -19.85
N ARG A 341 -13.10 47.34 -19.52
CA ARG A 341 -13.41 47.69 -18.14
C ARG A 341 -14.47 46.75 -17.56
N VAL A 342 -14.26 46.32 -16.33
CA VAL A 342 -15.25 45.59 -15.54
C VAL A 342 -16.45 46.46 -15.26
N PRO A 343 -17.71 45.96 -15.30
CA PRO A 343 -18.92 46.75 -15.00
C PRO A 343 -18.78 47.56 -13.72
N GLY A 344 -19.27 48.81 -13.73
CA GLY A 344 -19.01 49.81 -12.68
C GLY A 344 -19.45 49.42 -11.27
N PHE A 345 -20.41 48.48 -11.12
CA PHE A 345 -20.87 47.97 -9.84
C PHE A 345 -19.90 46.97 -9.17
N LEU A 346 -19.04 46.33 -9.97
CA LEU A 346 -17.99 45.43 -9.45
C LEU A 346 -16.64 46.13 -9.23
N ARG A 347 -16.52 47.40 -9.66
CA ARG A 347 -15.27 48.15 -9.57
C ARG A 347 -15.09 48.72 -8.18
N MET A 348 -14.10 48.28 -7.43
CA MET A 348 -13.61 49.01 -6.26
C MET A 348 -12.93 50.28 -6.73
N ARG A 349 -13.70 51.37 -6.89
CA ARG A 349 -13.12 52.70 -7.11
C ARG A 349 -12.27 53.02 -5.89
N PRO A 350 -10.98 53.42 -6.05
CA PRO A 350 -10.25 54.04 -4.96
C PRO A 350 -11.00 55.35 -4.62
N ARG A 351 -11.86 55.27 -3.63
CA ARG A 351 -12.46 56.48 -3.08
C ARG A 351 -11.38 57.22 -2.29
N PRO A 352 -11.27 58.55 -2.45
CA PRO A 352 -10.38 59.35 -1.57
C PRO A 352 -10.62 59.10 -0.08
N GLN A 353 -11.82 58.69 0.30
CA GLN A 353 -12.17 58.26 1.67
C GLN A 353 -11.56 56.89 2.06
N GLY A 354 -11.27 55.98 1.15
CA GLY A 354 -10.59 54.69 1.43
C GLY A 354 -9.15 54.90 1.85
N GLN A 355 -8.40 55.71 1.15
CA GLN A 355 -7.04 56.10 1.54
C GLN A 355 -7.01 56.74 2.92
N ARG A 356 -7.94 57.68 3.19
CA ARG A 356 -8.07 58.30 4.53
C ARG A 356 -8.32 57.29 5.66
N ARG A 357 -9.05 56.22 5.40
CA ARG A 357 -9.32 55.15 6.40
C ARG A 357 -8.07 54.33 6.69
N TRP A 358 -7.33 53.95 5.67
CA TRP A 358 -6.05 53.22 5.84
C TRP A 358 -5.00 54.10 6.50
N ASP A 359 -4.89 55.38 6.12
CA ASP A 359 -4.01 56.35 6.75
C ASP A 359 -4.39 56.63 8.22
N ALA A 360 -5.69 56.68 8.51
CA ALA A 360 -6.18 56.85 9.87
C ALA A 360 -5.88 55.61 10.72
N TRP A 361 -6.08 54.40 10.15
CA TRP A 361 -5.73 53.13 10.82
C TRP A 361 -4.22 53.01 11.06
N ALA A 362 -3.40 53.28 10.06
CA ALA A 362 -1.96 53.28 10.20
C ALA A 362 -1.46 54.26 11.26
N ARG A 363 -2.00 55.47 11.27
CA ARG A 363 -1.69 56.50 12.31
C ARG A 363 -2.18 56.06 13.68
N TRP A 364 -3.33 55.39 13.77
CA TRP A 364 -3.83 54.85 15.03
C TRP A 364 -2.92 53.78 15.59
N VAL A 365 -2.49 52.81 14.75
CA VAL A 365 -1.53 51.74 15.12
C VAL A 365 -0.20 52.33 15.54
N ALA A 366 0.32 53.31 14.78
CA ALA A 366 1.59 53.96 15.08
C ALA A 366 1.50 54.82 16.38
N GLY A 367 0.35 55.42 16.66
CA GLY A 367 0.11 56.20 17.88
C GLY A 367 -0.19 55.35 19.13
N HIS A 368 -0.65 54.09 18.94
CA HIS A 368 -1.03 53.19 20.03
C HIS A 368 -0.42 51.80 19.87
N PRO A 369 0.93 51.69 19.77
CA PRO A 369 1.59 50.42 19.42
C PRO A 369 1.30 49.32 20.44
N TRP A 370 1.26 49.64 21.72
CA TRP A 370 1.00 48.64 22.78
C TRP A 370 -0.45 48.15 22.78
N ILE A 371 -1.41 48.99 22.40
CA ILE A 371 -2.82 48.58 22.27
C ILE A 371 -2.95 47.65 21.05
N ALA A 372 -2.31 47.98 19.93
CA ALA A 372 -2.31 47.16 18.73
C ALA A 372 -1.68 45.78 18.98
N VAL A 373 -0.56 45.73 19.69
CA VAL A 373 0.10 44.50 20.12
C VAL A 373 -0.81 43.69 21.07
N GLY A 374 -1.45 44.37 22.05
CA GLY A 374 -2.38 43.75 22.99
C GLY A 374 -3.57 43.10 22.27
N VAL A 375 -4.20 43.82 21.33
CA VAL A 375 -5.29 43.28 20.51
C VAL A 375 -4.83 42.09 19.67
N ALA A 376 -3.66 42.18 19.04
CA ALA A 376 -3.08 41.06 18.28
C ALA A 376 -2.86 39.83 19.17
N LEU A 377 -2.29 40.01 20.38
CA LEU A 377 -2.08 38.91 21.34
C LEU A 377 -3.41 38.33 21.83
N VAL A 378 -4.42 39.13 22.12
CA VAL A 378 -5.76 38.63 22.51
C VAL A 378 -6.38 37.76 21.42
N ILE A 379 -6.09 38.03 20.16
CA ILE A 379 -6.56 37.19 19.03
C ILE A 379 -5.69 35.96 18.86
N LEU A 380 -4.37 36.10 18.96
CA LEU A 380 -3.41 35.01 18.66
C LEU A 380 -3.29 33.99 19.79
N VAL A 381 -3.28 34.43 21.06
CA VAL A 381 -3.10 33.51 22.20
C VAL A 381 -4.15 32.40 22.23
N PRO A 382 -5.46 32.64 22.08
CA PRO A 382 -6.46 31.59 22.02
C PRO A 382 -6.24 30.59 20.86
N LEU A 383 -5.62 31.03 19.76
CA LEU A 383 -5.28 30.17 18.61
C LEU A 383 -4.03 29.37 18.87
N ILE A 384 -3.13 29.82 19.74
CA ILE A 384 -1.89 29.16 20.11
C ILE A 384 -2.08 28.15 21.24
N VAL A 385 -3.02 28.41 22.18
CA VAL A 385 -3.28 27.52 23.33
C VAL A 385 -3.53 26.07 22.93
N PRO A 386 -4.32 25.74 21.87
CA PRO A 386 -4.49 24.35 21.44
C PRO A 386 -3.22 23.65 20.98
N LEU A 387 -2.15 24.40 20.64
CA LEU A 387 -0.86 23.82 20.26
C LEU A 387 -0.23 23.01 21.40
N PHE A 388 -0.45 23.42 22.65
CA PHE A 388 0.11 22.76 23.84
C PHE A 388 -0.63 21.46 24.20
N SER A 389 -1.85 21.27 23.66
CA SER A 389 -2.64 20.03 23.80
C SER A 389 -2.69 19.23 22.50
N LEU A 390 -1.88 19.61 21.50
CA LEU A 390 -1.83 18.91 20.22
C LEU A 390 -1.10 17.58 20.38
N GLU A 391 -1.84 16.49 20.31
CA GLU A 391 -1.27 15.15 20.21
C GLU A 391 -0.86 14.90 18.75
N LEU A 392 0.46 14.80 18.55
CA LEU A 392 1.04 14.52 17.25
C LEU A 392 1.02 13.02 17.02
N GLY A 393 0.11 12.57 16.19
CA GLY A 393 -0.01 11.18 15.76
C GLY A 393 -0.28 11.11 14.26
N GLN A 394 -0.10 9.92 13.68
CA GLN A 394 -0.58 9.73 12.31
C GLN A 394 -2.04 9.32 12.36
N PRO A 395 -2.94 10.06 11.71
CA PRO A 395 -4.31 9.59 11.54
C PRO A 395 -4.28 8.33 10.67
N ASP A 396 -5.01 7.31 11.11
CA ASP A 396 -5.28 6.15 10.27
C ASP A 396 -6.32 6.49 9.18
N VAL A 397 -6.65 5.51 8.34
CA VAL A 397 -7.69 5.68 7.31
C VAL A 397 -9.05 6.05 7.92
N GLY A 398 -9.28 5.72 9.20
CA GLY A 398 -10.50 6.03 9.93
C GLY A 398 -10.82 7.51 10.08
N VAL A 399 -9.89 8.43 9.78
CA VAL A 399 -10.15 9.90 9.79
C VAL A 399 -10.43 10.47 8.39
N THR A 400 -10.32 9.64 7.34
CA THR A 400 -10.68 10.09 5.98
C THR A 400 -12.20 10.25 5.83
N PRO A 401 -12.68 11.02 4.85
CA PRO A 401 -14.12 11.20 4.64
C PRO A 401 -14.85 9.87 4.40
N GLU A 402 -15.99 9.66 5.03
CA GLU A 402 -16.80 8.43 4.94
C GLU A 402 -17.24 8.10 3.51
N SER A 403 -17.27 9.08 2.62
CA SER A 403 -17.58 8.91 1.20
C SER A 403 -16.47 8.19 0.40
N THR A 404 -15.26 8.09 0.96
CA THR A 404 -14.12 7.49 0.26
C THR A 404 -14.15 5.96 0.35
N THR A 405 -13.77 5.28 -0.74
CA THR A 405 -13.75 3.82 -0.76
C THR A 405 -12.75 3.22 0.22
N GLU A 406 -11.64 3.91 0.46
CA GLU A 406 -10.63 3.50 1.43
C GLU A 406 -11.17 3.51 2.86
N ARG A 407 -11.92 4.56 3.23
CA ARG A 407 -12.59 4.66 4.52
C ARG A 407 -13.68 3.60 4.67
N GLN A 408 -14.51 3.42 3.66
CA GLN A 408 -15.54 2.37 3.67
C GLN A 408 -14.93 0.98 3.85
N ALA A 409 -13.82 0.68 3.17
CA ALA A 409 -13.11 -0.58 3.36
C ALA A 409 -12.58 -0.73 4.80
N TYR A 410 -12.04 0.34 5.37
CA TYR A 410 -11.57 0.38 6.76
C TYR A 410 -12.71 0.09 7.75
N ASP A 411 -13.84 0.75 7.58
CA ASP A 411 -14.99 0.59 8.47
C ASP A 411 -15.59 -0.83 8.36
N MET A 412 -15.75 -1.37 7.14
CA MET A 412 -16.20 -2.74 6.90
C MET A 412 -15.25 -3.77 7.52
N ILE A 413 -13.92 -3.56 7.41
CA ILE A 413 -12.92 -4.46 8.04
C ILE A 413 -13.05 -4.40 9.56
N THR A 414 -13.20 -3.21 10.11
CA THR A 414 -13.38 -3.03 11.56
C THR A 414 -14.66 -3.71 12.06
N GLU A 415 -15.76 -3.57 11.31
CA GLU A 415 -17.05 -4.19 11.63
C GLU A 415 -16.97 -5.72 11.57
N GLY A 416 -16.39 -6.28 10.51
CA GLY A 416 -16.39 -7.72 10.27
C GLY A 416 -15.33 -8.49 11.02
N PHE A 417 -14.19 -7.87 11.35
CA PHE A 417 -12.99 -8.56 11.86
C PHE A 417 -12.41 -7.94 13.13
N GLY A 418 -12.97 -6.80 13.56
CA GLY A 418 -12.57 -6.14 14.79
C GLY A 418 -11.45 -5.11 14.64
N VAL A 419 -11.28 -4.32 15.70
CA VAL A 419 -10.24 -3.29 15.81
C VAL A 419 -8.86 -3.94 15.79
N GLY A 420 -7.96 -3.45 14.94
CA GLY A 420 -6.60 -3.99 14.79
C GLY A 420 -6.38 -4.77 13.49
N TYR A 421 -7.42 -5.25 12.82
CA TYR A 421 -7.30 -5.85 11.50
C TYR A 421 -6.81 -4.86 10.44
N ASN A 422 -7.05 -3.56 10.65
CA ASN A 422 -6.58 -2.48 9.78
C ASN A 422 -5.14 -2.04 10.04
N GLY A 423 -4.49 -2.56 11.08
CA GLY A 423 -3.20 -2.04 11.53
C GLY A 423 -2.15 -3.10 11.94
N PRO A 424 -1.83 -4.14 11.14
CA PRO A 424 -0.80 -5.13 11.48
C PRO A 424 0.64 -4.58 11.35
N LEU A 425 1.55 -5.08 12.18
CA LEU A 425 2.96 -4.69 12.26
C LEU A 425 3.87 -5.78 11.67
N LEU A 426 4.92 -5.41 10.93
CA LEU A 426 5.81 -6.34 10.25
C LEU A 426 7.24 -6.28 10.82
N LEU A 427 7.79 -7.40 11.25
CA LEU A 427 9.17 -7.53 11.68
C LEU A 427 9.98 -8.31 10.64
N ALA A 428 11.15 -7.81 10.24
CA ALA A 428 12.08 -8.52 9.40
C ALA A 428 13.34 -8.88 10.19
N MET A 429 13.82 -10.11 10.01
CA MET A 429 15.04 -10.58 10.64
C MET A 429 15.95 -11.21 9.56
N SER A 430 17.22 -10.86 9.57
CA SER A 430 18.26 -11.56 8.82
C SER A 430 18.99 -12.51 9.73
N LEU A 431 19.20 -13.74 9.28
CA LEU A 431 19.92 -14.76 10.03
C LEU A 431 21.28 -15.02 9.40
N ASP A 432 22.32 -15.01 10.24
CA ASP A 432 23.66 -15.43 9.90
C ASP A 432 24.18 -16.35 11.03
N PRO A 433 24.50 -17.61 10.75
CA PRO A 433 24.28 -18.32 9.47
C PRO A 433 22.78 -18.42 9.12
N VAL A 434 22.50 -18.79 7.86
CA VAL A 434 21.11 -18.96 7.35
C VAL A 434 20.28 -19.88 8.26
N ALA A 435 18.94 -19.72 8.19
CA ALA A 435 18.05 -20.54 9.00
C ALA A 435 18.21 -22.03 8.68
N GLU A 436 18.28 -22.84 9.70
CA GLU A 436 18.30 -24.30 9.59
C GLU A 436 17.12 -24.91 10.35
N PRO A 437 16.55 -26.01 9.85
CA PRO A 437 15.52 -26.72 10.60
C PRO A 437 16.07 -27.16 11.96
N SER A 438 15.28 -26.99 13.01
CA SER A 438 15.70 -27.40 14.34
C SER A 438 16.06 -28.90 14.38
N ASP A 439 17.05 -29.24 15.20
CA ASP A 439 17.43 -30.63 15.48
C ASP A 439 16.22 -31.48 15.90
N ALA A 440 15.31 -30.89 16.67
CA ALA A 440 14.09 -31.56 17.12
C ALA A 440 13.15 -31.88 15.94
N TYR A 441 13.00 -30.98 14.99
CA TYR A 441 12.24 -31.19 13.76
C TYR A 441 12.91 -32.24 12.87
N THR A 442 14.20 -32.09 12.60
CA THR A 442 14.98 -32.98 11.73
C THR A 442 14.98 -34.40 12.25
N LYS A 443 15.24 -34.60 13.54
CA LYS A 443 15.17 -35.94 14.19
C LYS A 443 13.77 -36.57 14.07
N LYS A 444 12.71 -35.78 14.28
CA LYS A 444 11.34 -36.28 14.14
C LYS A 444 10.97 -36.57 12.69
N TYR A 445 11.37 -35.72 11.75
CA TYR A 445 11.16 -35.89 10.32
C TYR A 445 11.87 -37.16 9.78
N ASP A 446 13.13 -37.32 10.13
CA ASP A 446 13.92 -38.52 9.78
C ASP A 446 13.30 -39.78 10.35
N ARG A 447 12.85 -39.72 11.61
CA ARG A 447 12.18 -40.86 12.27
C ARG A 447 10.85 -41.18 11.60
N ALA A 448 10.05 -40.17 11.25
CA ALA A 448 8.78 -40.33 10.53
C ALA A 448 9.01 -40.95 9.13
N THR A 449 10.02 -40.46 8.41
CA THR A 449 10.39 -40.94 7.09
C THR A 449 10.93 -42.40 7.13
N ARG A 450 11.75 -42.72 8.12
CA ARG A 450 12.23 -44.10 8.34
C ARG A 450 11.10 -45.06 8.64
N LEU A 451 10.23 -44.69 9.58
CA LEU A 451 9.03 -45.46 9.93
C LEU A 451 8.09 -45.66 8.74
N GLN A 452 7.92 -44.66 7.92
CA GLN A 452 7.12 -44.75 6.69
C GLN A 452 7.76 -45.72 5.67
N LYS A 453 9.09 -45.71 5.56
CA LYS A 453 9.85 -46.59 4.67
C LYS A 453 9.86 -48.03 5.17
N GLU A 454 9.97 -48.23 6.48
CA GLU A 454 9.87 -49.51 7.15
C GLU A 454 8.47 -50.12 6.99
N LEU A 455 7.42 -49.33 7.29
CA LEU A 455 6.03 -49.73 7.09
C LEU A 455 5.70 -50.10 5.63
N LYS A 456 6.29 -49.39 4.68
CA LYS A 456 6.15 -49.73 3.26
C LYS A 456 6.86 -51.04 2.91
N ARG A 457 8.01 -51.36 3.54
CA ARG A 457 8.73 -52.61 3.38
C ARG A 457 8.03 -53.78 4.09
N GLU A 458 7.60 -53.58 5.34
CA GLU A 458 6.85 -54.58 6.11
C GLU A 458 5.51 -54.91 5.43
N ASN A 459 4.76 -53.89 4.92
CA ASN A 459 3.56 -54.15 4.13
C ASN A 459 3.84 -54.92 2.83
N LYS A 460 4.99 -54.66 2.22
CA LYS A 460 5.40 -55.41 1.00
C LYS A 460 5.77 -56.88 1.33
N GLN A 461 6.42 -57.11 2.46
CA GLN A 461 6.75 -58.45 2.95
C GLN A 461 5.51 -59.20 3.38
N LEU A 462 4.66 -58.60 4.21
CA LEU A 462 3.34 -59.12 4.60
C LEU A 462 2.48 -59.50 3.39
N ASN A 463 2.50 -58.68 2.34
CA ASN A 463 1.78 -58.95 1.10
C ASN A 463 2.40 -60.11 0.29
N ALA A 464 3.75 -60.32 0.38
CA ALA A 464 4.42 -61.43 -0.26
C ALA A 464 4.15 -62.76 0.46
N GLU A 465 4.25 -62.75 1.79
CA GLU A 465 3.93 -63.91 2.63
C GLU A 465 2.48 -64.29 2.55
N LYS A 466 1.56 -63.29 2.49
CA LYS A 466 0.13 -63.51 2.27
C LYS A 466 -0.15 -64.20 0.92
N ARG A 467 0.57 -63.77 -0.15
CA ARG A 467 0.44 -64.42 -1.45
C ARG A 467 1.00 -65.85 -1.46
N GLN A 468 1.97 -66.10 -0.61
CA GLN A 468 2.54 -67.47 -0.46
C GLN A 468 1.54 -68.38 0.26
N LEU A 469 0.94 -67.89 1.35
CA LEU A 469 -0.14 -68.59 2.05
C LEU A 469 -1.38 -68.83 1.16
N GLU A 470 -1.74 -67.82 0.33
CA GLU A 470 -2.84 -67.94 -0.64
C GLU A 470 -2.53 -69.04 -1.71
N ARG A 471 -1.26 -69.29 -2.08
CA ARG A 471 -0.86 -70.36 -2.96
C ARG A 471 -0.92 -71.73 -2.30
N GLU A 472 -0.60 -71.80 -1.01
CA GLU A 472 -0.69 -73.04 -0.21
C GLU A 472 -2.13 -73.40 0.16
N GLN A 473 -2.99 -72.37 0.24
CA GLN A 473 -4.46 -72.55 0.49
C GLN A 473 -5.26 -72.88 -0.76
N ALA A 474 -4.64 -72.86 -1.96
CA ALA A 474 -5.34 -73.19 -3.21
C ALA A 474 -5.93 -74.61 -3.28
N GLN A 475 -5.64 -75.46 -2.31
CA GLN A 475 -6.23 -76.81 -2.18
C GLN A 475 -7.61 -76.83 -1.45
N LEU A 476 -7.97 -75.68 -0.83
CA LEU A 476 -9.31 -75.54 -0.16
C LEU A 476 -10.17 -74.51 -0.94
N GLU A 477 -10.69 -74.97 -2.06
CA GLU A 477 -11.24 -74.11 -3.15
C GLU A 477 -12.40 -73.12 -2.78
N ALA A 478 -13.15 -73.35 -1.76
CA ALA A 478 -14.35 -72.54 -1.52
C ALA A 478 -14.08 -71.30 -0.65
N GLN A 479 -13.11 -71.35 0.25
CA GLN A 479 -12.82 -70.28 1.24
C GLN A 479 -11.81 -69.27 0.72
N GLU A 480 -10.96 -69.68 -0.19
CA GLU A 480 -9.93 -68.86 -0.81
C GLU A 480 -10.52 -67.65 -1.58
N ARG A 481 -11.67 -67.82 -2.26
CA ARG A 481 -12.29 -66.72 -3.02
C ARG A 481 -12.86 -65.63 -2.15
N GLU A 482 -13.40 -65.96 -1.00
CA GLU A 482 -13.97 -64.98 -0.08
C GLU A 482 -12.86 -64.15 0.58
N LEU A 483 -11.75 -64.79 0.99
CA LEU A 483 -10.59 -64.14 1.58
C LEU A 483 -9.87 -63.23 0.57
N ARG A 484 -9.73 -63.69 -0.68
CA ARG A 484 -9.16 -62.87 -1.77
C ARG A 484 -9.96 -61.59 -2.00
N ARG A 485 -11.29 -61.64 -1.94
CA ARG A 485 -12.15 -60.46 -2.09
C ARG A 485 -11.98 -59.47 -0.96
N GLN A 486 -11.86 -59.91 0.26
CA GLN A 486 -11.69 -59.05 1.44
C GLN A 486 -10.30 -58.42 1.47
N ALA A 487 -9.23 -59.18 1.12
CA ALA A 487 -7.88 -58.68 1.04
C ALA A 487 -7.71 -57.61 -0.07
N ALA A 488 -8.34 -57.80 -1.23
CA ALA A 488 -8.31 -56.83 -2.30
C ALA A 488 -9.02 -55.52 -1.96
N ALA A 489 -10.16 -55.60 -1.24
CA ALA A 489 -10.89 -54.42 -0.78
C ALA A 489 -10.08 -53.55 0.20
N LEU A 490 -9.36 -54.18 1.14
CA LEU A 490 -8.48 -53.50 2.12
C LEU A 490 -7.26 -52.85 1.47
N GLN A 491 -6.68 -53.47 0.44
CA GLN A 491 -5.57 -52.90 -0.33
C GLN A 491 -5.99 -51.64 -1.11
N ALA A 492 -7.18 -51.67 -1.74
CA ALA A 492 -7.67 -50.54 -2.50
C ALA A 492 -7.96 -49.32 -1.58
N GLN A 493 -8.56 -49.57 -0.41
CA GLN A 493 -8.79 -48.53 0.59
C GLN A 493 -7.47 -48.01 1.19
N GLY A 494 -6.49 -48.85 1.39
CA GLY A 494 -5.16 -48.46 1.85
C GLY A 494 -4.41 -47.56 0.86
N ALA A 495 -4.44 -47.92 -0.40
CA ALA A 495 -3.81 -47.15 -1.47
C ALA A 495 -4.50 -45.77 -1.68
N GLN A 496 -5.82 -45.70 -1.48
CA GLN A 496 -6.54 -44.44 -1.55
C GLN A 496 -6.14 -43.49 -0.40
N LEU A 497 -6.01 -44.03 0.80
CA LEU A 497 -5.57 -43.26 1.98
C LEU A 497 -4.09 -42.83 1.91
N GLU A 498 -3.23 -43.59 1.27
CA GLU A 498 -1.83 -43.21 1.02
C GLU A 498 -1.72 -42.05 0.03
N ASN A 499 -2.49 -42.10 -1.06
CA ASN A 499 -2.54 -41.00 -2.03
C ASN A 499 -3.10 -39.71 -1.41
N GLU A 500 -4.09 -39.82 -0.53
CA GLU A 500 -4.64 -38.67 0.20
C GLU A 500 -3.64 -38.10 1.21
N SER A 501 -2.86 -38.95 1.86
CA SER A 501 -1.80 -38.52 2.79
C SER A 501 -0.68 -37.75 2.09
N ALA A 502 -0.19 -38.29 0.97
CA ALA A 502 0.84 -37.62 0.16
C ALA A 502 0.34 -36.27 -0.44
N ALA A 503 -0.91 -36.23 -0.84
CA ALA A 503 -1.53 -34.99 -1.33
C ALA A 503 -1.68 -33.93 -0.21
N LEU A 504 -1.89 -34.38 1.02
CA LEU A 504 -2.00 -33.49 2.18
C LEU A 504 -0.64 -32.89 2.59
N GLU A 505 0.43 -33.69 2.52
CA GLU A 505 1.80 -33.23 2.76
C GLU A 505 2.22 -32.17 1.74
N ALA A 506 1.95 -32.43 0.46
CA ALA A 506 2.24 -31.47 -0.59
C ALA A 506 1.46 -30.13 -0.41
N ARG A 507 0.20 -30.23 0.06
CA ARG A 507 -0.61 -29.02 0.37
C ARG A 507 -0.09 -28.27 1.59
N ALA A 508 0.39 -28.99 2.62
CA ALA A 508 0.99 -28.38 3.80
C ALA A 508 2.25 -27.59 3.42
N GLU A 509 3.12 -28.19 2.60
CA GLU A 509 4.31 -27.51 2.10
C GLU A 509 4.00 -26.27 1.24
N ALA A 510 2.97 -26.36 0.38
CA ALA A 510 2.56 -25.24 -0.47
C ALA A 510 2.08 -24.04 0.35
N VAL A 511 1.19 -24.29 1.33
CA VAL A 511 0.73 -23.27 2.27
C VAL A 511 1.91 -22.69 3.04
N ALA A 512 2.85 -23.50 3.37
CA ALA A 512 4.07 -23.21 4.05
C ALA A 512 4.94 -22.17 3.33
N ARG A 513 5.20 -22.36 2.06
CA ARG A 513 6.00 -21.46 1.22
C ARG A 513 5.37 -20.07 1.04
N GLU A 514 4.04 -19.97 1.14
CA GLU A 514 3.33 -18.68 1.02
C GLU A 514 3.31 -17.87 2.33
N ILE A 515 3.26 -18.52 3.49
CA ILE A 515 3.16 -17.87 4.80
C ILE A 515 4.44 -17.08 5.14
N VAL A 516 5.61 -17.66 4.84
CA VAL A 516 6.92 -17.13 5.23
C VAL A 516 7.21 -15.71 4.70
N PRO A 517 7.04 -15.38 3.42
CA PRO A 517 7.31 -14.03 2.94
C PRO A 517 6.35 -12.96 3.49
N LEU A 518 5.12 -13.32 3.89
CA LEU A 518 4.13 -12.37 4.41
C LEU A 518 4.46 -11.85 5.82
N ALA A 519 4.96 -12.72 6.71
CA ALA A 519 5.32 -12.31 8.07
C ALA A 519 6.57 -11.43 8.12
N VAL A 520 7.51 -11.62 7.19
CA VAL A 520 8.66 -10.73 7.04
C VAL A 520 8.21 -9.32 6.62
N ARG A 521 7.26 -9.23 5.69
CA ARG A 521 6.69 -7.94 5.24
C ARG A 521 5.99 -7.18 6.36
N LEU A 522 5.20 -7.88 7.18
CA LEU A 522 4.54 -7.29 8.33
C LEU A 522 5.56 -6.67 9.30
N ARG A 523 6.64 -7.39 9.63
CA ARG A 523 7.71 -6.89 10.49
C ARG A 523 8.43 -5.64 9.95
N ILE A 524 8.57 -5.55 8.63
CA ILE A 524 9.18 -4.38 7.98
C ILE A 524 8.28 -3.13 8.08
N ILE A 525 6.96 -3.31 7.97
CA ILE A 525 6.02 -2.18 8.11
C ILE A 525 6.05 -1.66 9.55
N ASP A 526 6.07 -2.53 10.56
CA ASP A 526 6.14 -2.19 11.98
C ASP A 526 7.38 -1.35 12.35
N ALA A 527 8.54 -1.78 11.85
CA ALA A 527 9.77 -1.01 12.05
C ALA A 527 9.69 0.39 11.40
N ARG A 528 9.05 0.48 10.22
CA ARG A 528 8.83 1.76 9.55
C ARG A 528 7.89 2.68 10.29
N GLU A 529 6.85 2.14 10.89
CA GLU A 529 5.91 2.93 11.67
C GLU A 529 6.55 3.55 12.90
N ARG A 530 7.35 2.77 13.65
CA ARG A 530 8.09 3.30 14.81
C ARG A 530 8.97 4.49 14.42
N VAL A 531 9.75 4.32 13.36
CA VAL A 531 10.62 5.41 12.88
C VAL A 531 9.82 6.63 12.40
N ILE A 532 8.64 6.41 11.82
CA ILE A 532 7.79 7.56 11.42
C ILE A 532 7.17 8.21 12.66
N ARG A 533 6.75 7.46 13.69
CA ARG A 533 6.26 7.99 14.96
C ARG A 533 7.35 8.80 15.66
N ASP A 534 8.53 8.23 15.83
CA ASP A 534 9.67 8.93 16.43
C ASP A 534 10.00 10.24 15.68
N ARG A 535 9.83 10.23 14.35
CA ARG A 535 10.04 11.45 13.55
C ARG A 535 8.90 12.45 13.64
N ILE A 536 7.68 12.00 13.87
CA ILE A 536 6.54 12.87 14.15
C ILE A 536 6.74 13.56 15.49
N ASP A 537 7.21 12.82 16.49
CA ASP A 537 7.48 13.31 17.84
C ASP A 537 8.65 14.32 17.86
N GLN A 538 9.58 14.21 16.91
CA GLN A 538 10.73 15.11 16.76
C GLN A 538 10.47 16.30 15.80
N ALA A 539 9.39 16.26 15.02
CA ALA A 539 9.11 17.30 14.04
C ALA A 539 8.43 18.50 14.69
N THR A 540 8.91 19.69 14.40
CA THR A 540 8.37 20.96 14.92
C THR A 540 7.50 21.69 13.89
N ASP A 541 7.60 21.32 12.60
CA ASP A 541 6.85 21.96 11.52
C ASP A 541 5.49 21.26 11.28
N PRO A 542 4.36 22.01 11.35
CA PRO A 542 3.02 21.46 11.18
C PRO A 542 2.75 20.81 9.81
N ASN A 543 3.46 21.23 8.75
CA ASN A 543 3.28 20.67 7.42
C ASN A 543 4.04 19.33 7.30
N THR A 544 5.22 19.27 7.87
CA THR A 544 6.01 18.04 7.98
C THR A 544 5.27 16.99 8.82
N ILE A 545 4.66 17.41 9.92
CA ILE A 545 3.86 16.54 10.78
C ILE A 545 2.65 16.00 10.01
N ARG A 546 1.86 16.84 9.35
CA ARG A 546 0.70 16.42 8.52
C ARG A 546 1.12 15.46 7.40
N HIS A 547 2.27 15.68 6.79
CA HIS A 547 2.81 14.81 5.76
C HIS A 547 3.19 13.44 6.33
N LEU A 548 3.91 13.40 7.44
CA LEU A 548 4.30 12.17 8.13
C LEU A 548 3.08 11.41 8.66
N GLN A 549 2.06 12.12 9.17
CA GLN A 549 0.79 11.54 9.60
C GLN A 549 0.02 10.88 8.45
N ARG A 550 -0.08 11.51 7.27
CA ARG A 550 -0.67 10.90 6.07
C ARG A 550 0.10 9.66 5.63
N ARG A 551 1.40 9.67 5.82
CA ARG A 551 2.29 8.55 5.48
C ARG A 551 2.14 7.38 6.44
N LEU A 552 2.00 7.61 7.74
CA LEU A 552 1.70 6.58 8.75
C LEU A 552 0.33 5.95 8.48
N ALA A 553 -0.71 6.76 8.21
CA ALA A 553 -2.04 6.27 7.85
C ALA A 553 -2.04 5.36 6.60
N ARG A 554 -1.21 5.67 5.60
CA ARG A 554 -1.05 4.80 4.41
C ARG A 554 -0.35 3.48 4.73
N LEU A 555 0.63 3.48 5.66
CA LEU A 555 1.28 2.26 6.12
C LEU A 555 0.30 1.41 6.91
N GLN A 556 -0.46 2.00 7.82
CA GLN A 556 -1.49 1.34 8.63
C GLN A 556 -2.62 0.74 7.78
N ALA A 557 -3.03 1.43 6.72
CA ALA A 557 -3.97 0.88 5.76
C ALA A 557 -3.43 -0.35 5.00
N ARG A 558 -2.12 -0.35 4.70
CA ARG A 558 -1.45 -1.50 4.06
C ARG A 558 -1.30 -2.70 4.98
N GLU A 559 -1.11 -2.42 6.25
CA GLU A 559 -0.89 -3.43 7.29
C GLU A 559 -2.11 -4.34 7.47
N GLY A 560 -3.33 -3.78 7.43
CA GLY A 560 -4.59 -4.54 7.58
C GLY A 560 -4.70 -5.70 6.61
N GLY A 561 -4.59 -5.43 5.32
CA GLY A 561 -4.74 -6.47 4.30
C GLY A 561 -3.66 -7.58 4.31
N LEU A 562 -2.46 -7.25 4.80
CA LEU A 562 -1.41 -8.28 4.98
C LEU A 562 -1.70 -9.21 6.16
N ARG A 563 -2.27 -8.67 7.25
CA ARG A 563 -2.67 -9.45 8.44
C ARG A 563 -3.81 -10.39 8.11
N ASP A 564 -4.78 -9.92 7.33
CA ASP A 564 -5.93 -10.73 6.93
C ASP A 564 -5.52 -11.91 6.06
N ARG A 565 -4.67 -11.66 5.08
CA ARG A 565 -4.12 -12.72 4.23
C ARG A 565 -3.32 -13.77 5.01
N LEU A 566 -2.59 -13.32 6.03
CA LEU A 566 -1.79 -14.20 6.86
C LEU A 566 -2.65 -15.05 7.80
N ASN A 567 -3.75 -14.47 8.33
CA ASN A 567 -4.73 -15.22 9.11
C ASN A 567 -5.46 -16.27 8.25
N ALA A 568 -5.70 -15.93 6.98
CA ALA A 568 -6.23 -16.86 5.99
C ALA A 568 -5.35 -18.10 5.79
N LEU A 569 -4.07 -17.88 5.58
CA LEU A 569 -3.09 -18.97 5.40
C LEU A 569 -2.92 -19.82 6.68
N ARG A 570 -3.01 -19.20 7.85
CA ARG A 570 -3.02 -19.94 9.13
C ARG A 570 -4.22 -20.87 9.27
N ALA A 571 -5.36 -20.40 8.84
CA ALA A 571 -6.57 -21.20 8.89
C ALA A 571 -6.50 -22.35 7.90
N GLN A 572 -5.95 -22.14 6.68
CA GLN A 572 -5.66 -23.24 5.75
C GLN A 572 -4.73 -24.30 6.38
N ALA A 573 -3.67 -23.87 7.06
CA ALA A 573 -2.76 -24.80 7.76
C ALA A 573 -3.47 -25.60 8.87
N ARG A 574 -4.42 -24.96 9.59
CA ARG A 574 -5.25 -25.66 10.59
C ARG A 574 -6.19 -26.68 9.95
N THR A 575 -6.73 -26.35 8.77
CA THR A 575 -7.59 -27.27 8.01
C THR A 575 -6.82 -28.49 7.55
N ILE A 576 -5.60 -28.28 7.03
CA ILE A 576 -4.72 -29.38 6.63
C ILE A 576 -4.39 -30.27 7.84
N ALA A 577 -4.12 -29.67 9.00
CA ALA A 577 -3.93 -30.41 10.25
C ALA A 577 -5.18 -31.17 10.71
N GLY A 578 -6.37 -30.62 10.44
CA GLY A 578 -7.67 -31.28 10.69
C GLY A 578 -7.88 -32.48 9.76
N GLN A 579 -7.60 -32.30 8.48
CA GLN A 579 -7.71 -33.39 7.47
C GLN A 579 -6.71 -34.51 7.73
N ALA A 580 -5.48 -34.17 8.17
CA ALA A 580 -4.50 -35.19 8.58
C ALA A 580 -5.00 -36.03 9.77
N ARG A 581 -5.73 -35.40 10.71
CA ARG A 581 -6.37 -36.13 11.83
C ARG A 581 -7.53 -37.03 11.38
N SER A 582 -8.32 -36.55 10.41
CA SER A 582 -9.42 -37.34 9.83
C SER A 582 -8.90 -38.56 9.09
N LEU A 583 -7.82 -38.38 8.29
CA LEU A 583 -7.16 -39.46 7.58
C LEU A 583 -6.59 -40.52 8.54
N GLN A 584 -6.12 -40.08 9.71
CA GLN A 584 -5.64 -40.93 10.80
C GLN A 584 -6.76 -41.82 11.38
N ALA A 585 -7.95 -41.25 11.58
CA ALA A 585 -9.11 -42.02 12.08
C ALA A 585 -9.60 -43.05 11.05
N GLN A 586 -9.58 -42.74 9.76
CA GLN A 586 -9.91 -43.66 8.68
C GLN A 586 -8.87 -44.80 8.58
N LYS A 587 -7.59 -44.48 8.76
CA LYS A 587 -6.51 -45.47 8.76
C LYS A 587 -6.64 -46.47 9.92
N ALA A 588 -7.01 -45.97 11.11
CA ALA A 588 -7.30 -46.83 12.27
C ALA A 588 -8.57 -47.69 12.07
N GLY A 589 -9.50 -47.25 11.23
CA GLY A 589 -10.66 -48.06 10.82
C GLY A 589 -10.28 -49.23 9.92
N LEU A 590 -9.39 -48.96 8.96
CA LEU A 590 -8.88 -49.97 8.03
C LEU A 590 -8.07 -51.05 8.73
N GLU A 591 -7.31 -50.69 9.78
CA GLU A 591 -6.54 -51.63 10.61
C GLU A 591 -7.44 -52.58 11.40
N ARG A 592 -8.64 -52.08 11.82
CA ARG A 592 -9.64 -52.94 12.50
C ARG A 592 -10.23 -53.98 11.52
N GLN A 593 -10.45 -53.55 10.26
CA GLN A 593 -10.94 -54.46 9.23
C GLN A 593 -9.85 -55.49 8.84
N ALA A 594 -8.57 -55.10 8.81
CA ALA A 594 -7.48 -56.03 8.59
C ALA A 594 -7.38 -57.09 9.72
N ALA A 595 -7.61 -56.66 10.97
CA ALA A 595 -7.66 -57.60 12.12
C ALA A 595 -8.84 -58.57 12.05
N ALA A 596 -9.97 -58.19 11.43
CA ALA A 596 -11.10 -59.13 11.22
C ALA A 596 -10.78 -60.21 10.18
N VAL A 597 -10.06 -59.83 9.08
CA VAL A 597 -9.61 -60.76 8.05
C VAL A 597 -8.59 -61.77 8.61
N ASP A 598 -7.71 -61.34 9.50
CA ASP A 598 -6.75 -62.21 10.15
C ASP A 598 -7.43 -63.17 11.17
N ALA A 599 -8.53 -62.76 11.82
CA ALA A 599 -9.33 -63.62 12.69
C ALA A 599 -10.05 -64.74 11.89
N GLU A 600 -10.55 -64.43 10.69
CA GLU A 600 -11.18 -65.40 9.80
C GLU A 600 -10.17 -66.40 9.26
N LYS A 601 -8.92 -65.96 9.02
CA LYS A 601 -7.80 -66.78 8.60
C LYS A 601 -7.41 -67.80 9.68
N ALA A 602 -7.40 -67.38 10.96
CA ALA A 602 -7.14 -68.26 12.10
C ALA A 602 -8.19 -69.38 12.24
N GLN A 603 -9.37 -69.16 11.69
CA GLN A 603 -10.45 -70.19 11.65
C GLN A 603 -10.17 -71.22 10.58
N LEU A 604 -9.61 -70.84 9.46
CA LEU A 604 -9.18 -71.74 8.36
C LEU A 604 -7.94 -72.59 8.72
N GLU A 605 -7.10 -72.02 9.60
CA GLU A 605 -5.85 -72.71 10.05
C GLU A 605 -6.11 -73.82 11.08
N ARG A 606 -7.31 -73.93 11.64
CA ARG A 606 -7.70 -75.04 12.55
C ARG A 606 -7.75 -76.39 11.85
N GLU A 607 -7.78 -76.40 10.56
CA GLU A 607 -7.85 -77.65 9.74
C GLU A 607 -6.49 -78.18 9.25
N GLY A 608 -5.42 -77.44 9.52
CA GLY A 608 -4.05 -77.85 9.18
C GLY A 608 -3.00 -77.36 10.20
N ALA A 609 -2.32 -78.20 10.91
CA ALA A 609 -1.38 -77.85 11.98
C ALA A 609 -0.23 -76.90 11.54
N ASP A 610 0.20 -76.98 10.28
CA ASP A 610 1.26 -76.12 9.74
C ASP A 610 0.80 -74.69 9.35
N LEU A 611 -0.44 -74.50 9.01
CA LEU A 611 -1.04 -73.21 8.68
C LEU A 611 -1.30 -72.33 9.89
N GLN A 612 -1.60 -72.93 11.03
CA GLN A 612 -1.88 -72.22 12.28
C GLN A 612 -0.62 -71.48 12.80
N ALA A 613 0.57 -72.08 12.74
CA ALA A 613 1.81 -71.45 13.22
C ALA A 613 2.21 -70.25 12.32
N GLN A 614 1.98 -70.35 11.00
CA GLN A 614 2.26 -69.25 10.04
C GLN A 614 1.28 -68.09 10.22
N GLY A 615 0.00 -68.37 10.53
CA GLY A 615 -1.01 -67.37 10.81
C GLY A 615 -0.72 -66.53 12.04
N ASP A 616 -0.30 -67.19 13.10
CA ASP A 616 0.07 -66.53 14.35
C ASP A 616 1.30 -65.61 14.20
N GLU A 617 2.29 -66.05 13.43
CA GLU A 617 3.48 -65.22 13.10
C GLU A 617 3.12 -64.02 12.27
N LEU A 618 2.25 -64.19 11.26
CA LEU A 618 1.73 -63.12 10.42
C LEU A 618 0.90 -62.09 11.23
N GLN A 619 0.10 -62.58 12.22
CA GLN A 619 -0.64 -61.76 13.14
C GLN A 619 0.28 -60.87 14.01
N ALA A 620 1.34 -61.44 14.55
CA ALA A 620 2.33 -60.71 15.34
C ALA A 620 3.07 -59.63 14.54
N GLN A 621 3.40 -59.93 13.28
CA GLN A 621 3.99 -58.95 12.36
C GLN A 621 3.02 -57.82 12.01
N ALA A 622 1.74 -58.13 11.75
CA ALA A 622 0.71 -57.13 11.48
C ALA A 622 0.46 -56.20 12.67
N ASP A 623 0.47 -56.71 13.91
CA ASP A 623 0.32 -55.90 15.10
C ASP A 623 1.55 -55.02 15.40
N LYS A 624 2.75 -55.48 15.06
CA LYS A 624 3.98 -54.69 15.09
C LYS A 624 3.89 -53.52 14.08
N ALA A 625 3.52 -53.81 12.84
CA ALA A 625 3.29 -52.81 11.80
C ALA A 625 2.22 -51.78 12.21
N LYS A 626 1.17 -52.22 12.91
CA LYS A 626 0.09 -51.37 13.43
C LYS A 626 0.56 -50.42 14.53
N ARG A 627 1.41 -50.88 15.45
CA ARG A 627 2.04 -50.04 16.50
C ARG A 627 3.02 -49.02 15.88
N GLN A 628 3.81 -49.42 14.92
CA GLN A 628 4.72 -48.54 14.19
C GLN A 628 3.93 -47.46 13.43
N LYS A 629 2.80 -47.81 12.81
CA LYS A 629 1.88 -46.88 12.13
C LYS A 629 1.29 -45.86 13.07
N GLN A 630 0.84 -46.23 14.29
CA GLN A 630 0.38 -45.29 15.29
C GLN A 630 1.49 -44.32 15.73
N THR A 631 2.71 -44.80 15.84
CA THR A 631 3.87 -43.96 16.16
C THR A 631 4.19 -43.00 15.01
N ALA A 632 4.15 -43.45 13.76
CA ALA A 632 4.34 -42.60 12.58
C ALA A 632 3.28 -41.48 12.50
N LEU A 633 2.03 -41.80 12.84
CA LEU A 633 0.92 -40.84 12.85
C LEU A 633 1.03 -39.81 13.99
N LYS A 634 1.49 -40.21 15.18
CA LYS A 634 1.79 -39.27 16.27
C LYS A 634 2.91 -38.30 15.87
N LEU A 635 3.98 -38.83 15.29
CA LEU A 635 5.09 -38.03 14.76
C LEU A 635 4.63 -37.07 13.66
N GLN A 636 3.76 -37.53 12.78
CA GLN A 636 3.21 -36.68 11.71
C GLN A 636 2.34 -35.54 12.26
N LYS A 637 1.54 -35.78 13.32
CA LYS A 637 0.79 -34.72 14.00
C LYS A 637 1.72 -33.69 14.65
N GLU A 638 2.76 -34.15 15.34
CA GLU A 638 3.73 -33.25 15.95
C GLU A 638 4.50 -32.45 14.88
N LEU A 639 4.91 -33.08 13.78
CA LEU A 639 5.55 -32.41 12.67
C LEU A 639 4.63 -31.37 12.01
N THR A 640 3.36 -31.72 11.82
CA THR A 640 2.36 -30.78 11.27
C THR A 640 2.16 -29.59 12.20
N ARG A 641 2.08 -29.85 13.53
CA ARG A 641 1.99 -28.79 14.51
C ARG A 641 3.23 -27.88 14.49
N MET A 642 4.43 -28.47 14.51
CA MET A 642 5.68 -27.72 14.42
C MET A 642 5.76 -26.90 13.14
N LEU A 643 5.34 -27.48 12.01
CA LEU A 643 5.26 -26.75 10.74
C LEU A 643 4.25 -25.61 10.78
N THR A 644 3.09 -25.80 11.38
CA THR A 644 2.08 -24.75 11.52
C THR A 644 2.61 -23.60 12.36
N GLU A 645 3.23 -23.90 13.50
CA GLU A 645 3.87 -22.93 14.36
C GLU A 645 5.06 -22.23 13.67
N ALA A 646 5.78 -22.94 12.82
CA ALA A 646 6.91 -22.46 12.02
C ALA A 646 6.50 -21.79 10.69
N GLY A 647 5.22 -21.43 10.52
CA GLY A 647 4.75 -20.81 9.28
C GLY A 647 4.73 -21.75 8.08
N GLY A 648 4.77 -23.05 8.35
CA GLY A 648 4.68 -24.10 7.35
C GLY A 648 5.99 -24.37 6.58
N ASN A 649 7.08 -23.72 6.93
CA ASN A 649 8.42 -23.98 6.41
C ASN A 649 9.29 -24.62 7.51
N PRO A 650 9.97 -25.76 7.26
CA PRO A 650 10.88 -26.35 8.25
C PRO A 650 11.93 -25.38 8.81
N LEU A 651 12.41 -24.46 7.99
CA LEU A 651 13.34 -23.40 8.40
C LEU A 651 12.78 -22.50 9.52
N GLY A 652 11.46 -22.32 9.57
CA GLY A 652 10.80 -21.59 10.65
C GLY A 652 10.87 -22.26 12.02
N THR A 653 11.35 -23.51 12.09
CA THR A 653 11.63 -24.21 13.34
C THR A 653 13.01 -23.87 13.93
N ASP A 654 13.81 -23.02 13.25
CA ASP A 654 15.11 -22.56 13.76
C ASP A 654 14.92 -21.95 15.17
N PRO A 655 15.73 -22.36 16.15
CA PRO A 655 15.59 -21.90 17.55
C PRO A 655 15.65 -20.38 17.69
N ARG A 656 16.37 -19.68 16.83
CA ARG A 656 16.47 -18.21 16.83
C ARG A 656 15.18 -17.55 16.41
N ILE A 657 14.48 -18.14 15.41
CA ILE A 657 13.17 -17.68 14.95
C ILE A 657 12.13 -17.91 16.05
N VAL A 658 12.12 -19.10 16.66
CA VAL A 658 11.20 -19.45 17.75
C VAL A 658 11.42 -18.52 18.94
N ALA A 659 12.67 -18.30 19.35
CA ALA A 659 12.98 -17.40 20.46
C ALA A 659 12.51 -15.96 20.20
N MET A 660 12.60 -15.48 18.95
CA MET A 660 12.07 -14.17 18.57
C MET A 660 10.54 -14.13 18.63
N GLN A 661 9.87 -15.19 18.15
CA GLN A 661 8.40 -15.29 18.25
C GLN A 661 7.93 -15.26 19.71
N ASP A 662 8.60 -16.01 20.58
CA ASP A 662 8.31 -16.04 22.01
C ASP A 662 8.50 -14.66 22.65
N ALA A 663 9.60 -13.97 22.32
CA ALA A 663 9.87 -12.62 22.81
C ALA A 663 8.82 -11.60 22.34
N VAL A 664 8.42 -11.65 21.07
CA VAL A 664 7.39 -10.77 20.52
C VAL A 664 6.03 -11.06 21.16
N THR A 665 5.68 -12.34 21.31
CA THR A 665 4.40 -12.74 21.94
C THR A 665 4.33 -12.32 23.41
N ALA A 666 5.46 -12.33 24.13
CA ALA A 666 5.56 -11.88 25.51
C ALA A 666 5.52 -10.34 25.65
N THR A 667 5.60 -9.59 24.56
CA THR A 667 5.62 -8.12 24.60
C THR A 667 4.22 -7.57 24.94
N PRO A 668 4.10 -6.70 25.94
CA PRO A 668 2.80 -6.10 26.28
C PRO A 668 2.17 -5.37 25.09
N GLY A 669 0.89 -5.62 24.85
CA GLY A 669 0.14 -5.02 23.72
C GLY A 669 0.13 -5.85 22.44
N VAL A 670 0.87 -6.96 22.36
CA VAL A 670 0.77 -7.91 21.26
C VAL A 670 -0.41 -8.84 21.51
N VAL A 671 -1.44 -8.75 20.67
CA VAL A 671 -2.67 -9.57 20.77
C VAL A 671 -2.52 -10.88 20.00
N ALA A 672 -1.88 -10.83 18.84
CA ALA A 672 -1.65 -11.99 17.99
C ALA A 672 -0.34 -11.83 17.21
N LEU A 673 0.34 -12.95 17.00
CA LEU A 673 1.54 -13.03 16.15
C LEU A 673 1.30 -14.06 15.06
N SER A 674 1.66 -13.67 13.85
CA SER A 674 1.62 -14.56 12.70
C SER A 674 2.81 -15.51 12.69
N PRO A 675 2.67 -16.75 12.16
CA PRO A 675 3.82 -17.61 11.94
C PRO A 675 4.90 -16.94 11.08
N PRO A 676 6.17 -17.28 11.32
CA PRO A 676 7.28 -16.70 10.58
C PRO A 676 7.23 -17.13 9.13
N GLN A 677 7.73 -16.26 8.27
CA GLN A 677 8.00 -16.61 6.89
C GLN A 677 9.51 -16.60 6.66
N VAL A 678 10.05 -17.72 6.22
CA VAL A 678 11.47 -17.86 5.89
C VAL A 678 11.57 -18.07 4.39
N ASN A 679 12.46 -17.34 3.70
CA ASN A 679 12.66 -17.54 2.29
C ASN A 679 13.36 -18.88 2.01
N GLU A 680 13.38 -19.35 0.75
CA GLU A 680 13.98 -20.64 0.37
C GLU A 680 15.50 -20.71 0.62
N GLY A 681 16.15 -19.57 0.77
CA GLY A 681 17.57 -19.47 1.07
C GLY A 681 17.91 -19.34 2.56
N GLY A 682 16.89 -19.40 3.45
CA GLY A 682 17.08 -19.26 4.89
C GLY A 682 17.28 -17.82 5.31
#